data_977eb23fc93c0c5eb57804270916df48
#
_entry.id   977eb23fc93c0c5eb57804270916df48
#
_cell.length_a   1.000
_cell.length_b   1.000
_cell.length_c   1.000
_cell.angle_alpha   90.00
_cell.angle_beta   90.00
_cell.angle_gamma   90.00
#
_symmetry.space_group_name_H-M   'P 1'
#
loop_
_entity.id
_entity.type
_entity.pdbx_description
1 polymer ?
#
loop_
_entity_poly.entity_id
_entity_poly.type
_entity_poly.pdbx_seq_one_letter_code
_entity_poly.pdbx_strand_id
1 'polypeptide(L)'
;MTDCKDCKLNSPEEAKLAMERRTDAIIDRVGTSRDVIIPLLQAIQQEFNYLPSDALNRVYERTDIDRAQMISVSSFYSQFRMVPYGKHTIKVCVGTACHVKGANNVYDAFKRELAIADDSITTDDQQYSIEKVACLGCCALAPVVQIDNNIYGHVQPGKVREVLDEFEEFCKNASQADGDDDNSNGPVQGEVRLGMENCCKASGTAEVYDAVVEACKALGINVKIKPISCVGACNQVPLIDVATPDGNIVRYPNIKPQEVKEILLHHFKPASRLRRLRNAILNQIDTFHTDQTWDNILFTSEKDRTQKINSFLKGQYRISTEGFGHLNPLDIDEYINFGGFEALKKVLAENNRQNVIDEVLKSGIRGRGGGGFPTGRKWQMVAANASDAKYVICNGDEGDPGAFMDRILLESYPLRVIEGMIIAAFAVGASEGIFYIRAEYPQAVIRIRKALDMCRQKGLLGNNICDSRFSFDIRVFEGAGAFVCGEETALIASIEGKRGFPHLRPPYPAQSGLFGKPTLINNVETLSQISYIIRKGADEYIKVGTEGSRGTKVFALAGKVNHGGLIEVPMGTTLRQIVEEIGGGIESGEALKAVQTGGPSGGCIPAEFCDAEVDFDALNKMGAIMGSGGLVVLSESSCMVDVARYFLNFTSEESCGKCTFCRVGIRRMLDILDKLVTGKAKMEDLDRLEELANSIKKSALCGLGKTAPNPVLSTLRYFRNEYEEHVNGICRTGSCKHMVKLEITDDCVGCTKCARSCPSEAIEYTPYKKHVINTDACTQCGLCIDECDYDAIKKTSSMERTPSKL
;
A
#
# COMPACT_ATOMS: atom_id res chain seq x y z
N MET A 1 10.90 5.32 23.29
CA MET A 1 10.29 6.56 23.81
C MET A 1 10.65 6.69 25.27
N THR A 2 11.56 7.61 25.58
CA THR A 2 12.01 7.87 26.97
C THR A 2 10.91 8.63 27.69
N ASP A 3 10.32 7.99 28.70
CA ASP A 3 9.44 8.60 29.69
C ASP A 3 10.17 9.76 30.36
N CYS A 4 9.78 10.98 30.03
CA CYS A 4 10.24 12.16 30.78
C CYS A 4 9.40 12.28 32.07
N LYS A 5 9.74 11.48 33.10
CA LYS A 5 9.08 11.52 34.42
C LYS A 5 9.46 12.73 35.30
N ASP A 6 10.37 13.62 34.86
CA ASP A 6 11.00 14.62 35.70
C ASP A 6 10.83 16.09 35.25
N CYS A 7 9.77 16.42 34.46
CA CYS A 7 9.47 17.84 34.19
C CYS A 7 8.15 18.25 34.83
N LYS A 8 8.09 18.40 36.15
CA LYS A 8 7.15 19.28 36.79
C LYS A 8 7.58 20.73 36.52
N LEU A 9 7.23 21.24 35.33
CA LEU A 9 7.40 22.66 35.01
C LEU A 9 6.39 23.44 35.87
N ASN A 10 6.92 24.30 36.75
CA ASN A 10 6.16 24.99 37.78
C ASN A 10 5.44 26.26 37.24
N SER A 11 5.70 26.67 35.97
CA SER A 11 5.04 27.84 35.38
C SER A 11 4.85 27.69 33.84
N PRO A 12 3.83 28.36 33.25
CA PRO A 12 3.64 28.45 31.80
C PRO A 12 4.87 29.02 31.06
N GLU A 13 5.63 29.91 31.69
CA GLU A 13 6.85 30.49 31.11
C GLU A 13 7.99 29.49 31.00
N GLU A 14 8.18 28.62 32.00
CA GLU A 14 9.16 27.54 31.97
C GLU A 14 8.82 26.51 30.87
N ALA A 15 7.52 26.18 30.70
CA ALA A 15 7.06 25.28 29.64
C ALA A 15 7.35 25.87 28.26
N LYS A 16 7.09 27.17 28.06
CA LYS A 16 7.38 27.85 26.81
C LYS A 16 8.87 27.88 26.52
N LEU A 17 9.73 28.19 27.49
CA LEU A 17 11.18 28.23 27.31
C LEU A 17 11.75 26.83 27.01
N ALA A 18 11.21 25.78 27.61
CA ALA A 18 11.59 24.41 27.32
C ALA A 18 11.20 24.02 25.87
N MET A 19 10.01 24.41 25.39
CA MET A 19 9.59 24.21 24.01
C MET A 19 10.48 24.96 23.02
N GLU A 20 10.82 26.22 23.32
CA GLU A 20 11.72 27.03 22.47
C GLU A 20 13.08 26.37 22.35
N ARG A 21 13.69 25.89 23.43
CA ARG A 21 14.98 25.18 23.39
C ARG A 21 14.94 23.91 22.55
N ARG A 22 13.89 23.10 22.69
CA ARG A 22 13.70 21.87 21.88
C ARG A 22 13.54 22.22 20.40
N THR A 23 12.77 23.28 20.10
CA THR A 23 12.58 23.78 18.73
C THR A 23 13.90 24.30 18.14
N ASP A 24 14.71 25.02 18.94
CA ASP A 24 16.04 25.50 18.54
C ASP A 24 16.96 24.36 18.15
N ALA A 25 17.01 23.28 18.95
CA ALA A 25 17.81 22.10 18.65
C ALA A 25 17.36 21.41 17.33
N ILE A 26 16.06 21.42 17.02
CA ILE A 26 15.52 20.92 15.75
C ILE A 26 15.97 21.80 14.59
N ILE A 27 15.87 23.14 14.72
CA ILE A 27 16.30 24.08 13.69
C ILE A 27 17.79 23.94 13.40
N ASP A 28 18.63 23.84 14.43
CA ASP A 28 20.08 23.70 14.29
C ASP A 28 20.47 22.39 13.57
N ARG A 29 19.68 21.32 13.75
CA ARG A 29 19.89 20.03 13.09
C ARG A 29 19.38 19.99 11.65
N VAL A 30 18.22 20.58 11.38
CA VAL A 30 17.54 20.48 10.08
C VAL A 30 17.98 21.58 9.12
N GLY A 31 18.21 22.81 9.61
CA GLY A 31 18.60 23.95 8.81
C GLY A 31 17.59 25.10 8.85
N THR A 32 17.96 26.22 8.20
CA THR A 32 17.23 27.50 8.26
C THR A 32 16.67 27.96 6.90
N SER A 33 17.07 27.31 5.80
CA SER A 33 16.67 27.71 4.45
C SER A 33 15.20 27.41 4.15
N ARG A 34 14.60 28.09 3.17
CA ARG A 34 13.18 27.98 2.84
C ARG A 34 12.74 26.59 2.37
N ASP A 35 13.63 25.85 1.73
CA ASP A 35 13.36 24.53 1.18
C ASP A 35 13.26 23.42 2.26
N VAL A 36 13.82 23.64 3.46
CA VAL A 36 13.74 22.66 4.54
C VAL A 36 12.45 22.72 5.36
N ILE A 37 11.48 23.54 5.00
CA ILE A 37 10.25 23.74 5.78
C ILE A 37 9.51 22.43 6.04
N ILE A 38 9.38 21.52 5.05
CA ILE A 38 8.67 20.25 5.23
C ILE A 38 9.41 19.35 6.21
N PRO A 39 10.70 19.03 6.05
CA PRO A 39 11.47 18.28 7.05
C PRO A 39 11.46 18.92 8.44
N LEU A 40 11.47 20.25 8.52
CA LEU A 40 11.44 20.97 9.78
C LEU A 40 10.11 20.78 10.51
N LEU A 41 8.98 20.96 9.81
CA LEU A 41 7.66 20.73 10.37
C LEU A 41 7.44 19.27 10.76
N GLN A 42 7.96 18.32 9.98
CA GLN A 42 7.93 16.88 10.33
C GLN A 42 8.70 16.62 11.63
N ALA A 43 9.89 17.18 11.79
CA ALA A 43 10.69 17.03 13.00
C ALA A 43 10.03 17.67 14.24
N ILE A 44 9.39 18.84 14.07
CA ILE A 44 8.62 19.48 15.14
C ILE A 44 7.41 18.62 15.52
N GLN A 45 6.66 18.11 14.55
CA GLN A 45 5.51 17.26 14.83
C GLN A 45 5.91 15.93 15.48
N GLN A 46 7.04 15.37 15.11
CA GLN A 46 7.57 14.17 15.75
C GLN A 46 7.93 14.42 17.23
N GLU A 47 8.44 15.60 17.55
CA GLU A 47 8.84 15.99 18.90
C GLU A 47 7.64 16.30 19.81
N PHE A 48 6.61 16.99 19.28
CA PHE A 48 5.47 17.49 20.06
C PHE A 48 4.14 16.77 19.78
N ASN A 49 4.11 15.84 18.85
CA ASN A 49 2.91 15.13 18.36
C ASN A 49 1.90 16.00 17.55
N TYR A 50 2.15 17.28 17.43
CA TYR A 50 1.42 18.27 16.62
C TYR A 50 2.33 19.48 16.35
N LEU A 51 1.83 20.50 15.67
CA LEU A 51 2.54 21.75 15.41
C LEU A 51 2.11 22.86 16.39
N PRO A 52 2.78 23.01 17.56
CA PRO A 52 2.45 24.08 18.52
C PRO A 52 2.70 25.46 17.91
N SER A 53 1.81 26.42 18.16
CA SER A 53 1.93 27.80 17.69
C SER A 53 3.24 28.49 18.16
N ASP A 54 3.67 28.21 19.37
CA ASP A 54 4.92 28.78 19.93
C ASP A 54 6.16 28.21 19.23
N ALA A 55 6.17 26.90 18.90
CA ALA A 55 7.23 26.30 18.10
C ALA A 55 7.26 26.89 16.67
N LEU A 56 6.08 27.09 16.02
CA LEU A 56 6.01 27.73 14.72
C LEU A 56 6.47 29.20 14.74
N ASN A 57 6.15 29.94 15.78
CA ASN A 57 6.66 31.30 15.97
C ASN A 57 8.20 31.30 16.11
N ARG A 58 8.76 30.33 16.84
CA ARG A 58 10.21 30.21 16.99
C ARG A 58 10.91 29.89 15.68
N VAL A 59 10.33 29.00 14.85
CA VAL A 59 10.84 28.76 13.47
C VAL A 59 10.85 30.06 12.67
N TYR A 60 9.78 30.83 12.72
CA TYR A 60 9.67 32.09 12.02
C TYR A 60 10.75 33.10 12.44
N GLU A 61 11.11 33.16 13.72
CA GLU A 61 12.14 34.06 14.27
C GLU A 61 13.57 33.67 13.87
N ARG A 62 13.83 32.36 13.68
CA ARG A 62 15.19 31.81 13.53
C ARG A 62 15.53 31.34 12.12
N THR A 63 14.58 31.37 11.18
CA THR A 63 14.79 30.85 9.83
C THR A 63 14.41 31.87 8.76
N ASP A 64 14.77 31.60 7.51
CA ASP A 64 14.35 32.40 6.34
C ASP A 64 12.90 32.11 5.91
N ILE A 65 12.17 31.26 6.65
CA ILE A 65 10.80 30.84 6.34
C ILE A 65 9.84 31.91 6.83
N ASP A 66 9.08 32.51 5.92
CA ASP A 66 8.08 33.50 6.28
C ASP A 66 6.74 32.86 6.72
N ARG A 67 5.91 33.64 7.44
CA ARG A 67 4.62 33.16 7.96
C ARG A 67 3.68 32.68 6.88
N ALA A 68 3.65 33.33 5.72
CA ALA A 68 2.77 32.94 4.63
C ALA A 68 3.17 31.58 4.05
N GLN A 69 4.47 31.34 3.89
CA GLN A 69 5.00 30.05 3.46
C GLN A 69 4.68 28.95 4.49
N MET A 70 4.89 29.22 5.78
CA MET A 70 4.61 28.26 6.85
C MET A 70 3.13 27.85 6.89
N ILE A 71 2.21 28.81 6.89
CA ILE A 71 0.77 28.54 6.85
C ILE A 71 0.39 27.85 5.54
N SER A 72 0.98 28.26 4.43
CA SER A 72 0.76 27.67 3.12
C SER A 72 1.11 26.17 3.09
N VAL A 73 2.24 25.78 3.68
CA VAL A 73 2.71 24.40 3.69
C VAL A 73 1.96 23.58 4.76
N SER A 74 1.88 24.06 6.01
CA SER A 74 1.25 23.34 7.09
C SER A 74 -0.25 23.08 6.89
N SER A 75 -0.95 23.95 6.14
CA SER A 75 -2.37 23.78 5.80
C SER A 75 -2.63 22.97 4.52
N PHE A 76 -1.61 22.74 3.71
CA PHE A 76 -1.75 22.02 2.45
C PHE A 76 -1.51 20.50 2.57
N TYR A 77 -0.51 20.12 3.32
CA TYR A 77 -0.12 18.71 3.47
C TYR A 77 -0.88 18.05 4.62
N SER A 78 -1.58 16.97 4.33
CA SER A 78 -2.47 16.28 5.28
C SER A 78 -1.77 15.66 6.49
N GLN A 79 -0.45 15.45 6.42
CA GLN A 79 0.35 14.94 7.54
C GLN A 79 0.41 15.92 8.72
N PHE A 80 0.31 17.24 8.46
CA PHE A 80 0.52 18.25 9.50
C PHE A 80 -0.74 18.48 10.35
N ARG A 81 -0.56 18.44 11.65
CA ARG A 81 -1.60 18.51 12.67
C ARG A 81 -1.47 19.77 13.49
N MET A 82 -2.52 20.58 13.50
CA MET A 82 -2.54 21.85 14.26
C MET A 82 -3.12 21.70 15.68
N VAL A 83 -3.64 20.52 15.99
CA VAL A 83 -4.21 20.17 17.30
C VAL A 83 -3.53 18.93 17.86
N PRO A 84 -3.40 18.79 19.19
CA PRO A 84 -2.83 17.61 19.80
C PRO A 84 -3.60 16.33 19.43
N TYR A 85 -2.89 15.26 19.17
CA TYR A 85 -3.45 13.92 19.01
C TYR A 85 -3.26 13.13 20.31
N GLY A 86 -4.04 12.09 20.48
CA GLY A 86 -3.89 11.13 21.56
C GLY A 86 -2.53 10.43 21.52
N LYS A 87 -2.22 9.74 22.61
CA LYS A 87 -0.98 8.97 22.78
C LYS A 87 -0.80 7.93 21.65
N HIS A 88 -1.89 7.29 21.25
CA HIS A 88 -1.93 6.26 20.20
C HIS A 88 -2.79 6.74 19.02
N THR A 89 -2.35 6.46 17.82
CA THR A 89 -3.08 6.84 16.59
C THR A 89 -3.60 5.60 15.87
N ILE A 90 -4.92 5.53 15.69
CA ILE A 90 -5.62 4.49 14.95
C ILE A 90 -5.86 4.98 13.52
N LYS A 91 -5.26 4.31 12.54
CA LYS A 91 -5.40 4.60 11.12
C LYS A 91 -6.26 3.52 10.47
N VAL A 92 -7.46 3.87 10.05
CA VAL A 92 -8.34 2.94 9.32
C VAL A 92 -8.16 3.14 7.82
N CYS A 93 -7.71 2.09 7.15
CA CYS A 93 -7.53 2.10 5.71
C CYS A 93 -8.89 2.14 5.01
N VAL A 94 -9.14 3.15 4.20
CA VAL A 94 -10.33 3.26 3.35
C VAL A 94 -10.01 3.11 1.86
N GLY A 95 -8.83 2.56 1.52
CA GLY A 95 -8.42 2.25 0.15
C GLY A 95 -9.39 1.29 -0.55
N THR A 96 -9.32 1.19 -1.88
CA THR A 96 -10.35 0.50 -2.71
C THR A 96 -10.69 -0.90 -2.22
N ALA A 97 -9.68 -1.74 -1.95
CA ALA A 97 -9.92 -3.10 -1.43
C ALA A 97 -10.61 -3.10 -0.06
N CYS A 98 -10.23 -2.19 0.83
CA CYS A 98 -10.83 -2.02 2.14
C CYS A 98 -12.26 -1.45 2.04
N HIS A 99 -12.48 -0.47 1.15
CA HIS A 99 -13.80 0.11 0.88
C HIS A 99 -14.80 -0.95 0.43
N VAL A 100 -14.45 -1.75 -0.57
CA VAL A 100 -15.30 -2.84 -1.10
C VAL A 100 -15.59 -3.90 -0.04
N LYS A 101 -14.72 -4.07 0.95
CA LYS A 101 -14.88 -4.98 2.09
C LYS A 101 -15.45 -4.30 3.36
N GLY A 102 -15.97 -3.07 3.27
CA GLY A 102 -16.74 -2.41 4.33
C GLY A 102 -15.95 -1.63 5.38
N ALA A 103 -14.76 -1.13 5.07
CA ALA A 103 -13.89 -0.41 6.01
C ALA A 103 -14.53 0.81 6.70
N ASN A 104 -15.51 1.47 6.07
CA ASN A 104 -16.23 2.57 6.73
C ASN A 104 -17.01 2.07 7.96
N ASN A 105 -17.58 0.87 7.93
CA ASN A 105 -18.26 0.28 9.09
C ASN A 105 -17.27 -0.01 10.22
N VAL A 106 -16.02 -0.40 9.88
CA VAL A 106 -14.94 -0.60 10.85
C VAL A 106 -14.55 0.73 11.51
N TYR A 107 -14.40 1.80 10.73
CA TYR A 107 -14.13 3.13 11.26
C TYR A 107 -15.21 3.61 12.23
N ASP A 108 -16.47 3.46 11.84
CA ASP A 108 -17.62 3.83 12.66
C ASP A 108 -17.70 2.97 13.94
N ALA A 109 -17.27 1.70 13.87
CA ALA A 109 -17.19 0.81 15.02
C ALA A 109 -16.12 1.26 16.02
N PHE A 110 -14.92 1.65 15.56
CA PHE A 110 -13.88 2.21 16.43
C PHE A 110 -14.32 3.50 17.10
N LYS A 111 -14.98 4.43 16.37
CA LYS A 111 -15.50 5.67 16.98
C LYS A 111 -16.49 5.39 18.10
N ARG A 112 -17.40 4.41 17.92
CA ARG A 112 -18.37 4.02 18.95
C ARG A 112 -17.68 3.35 20.14
N GLU A 113 -16.79 2.40 19.92
CA GLU A 113 -16.09 1.67 20.97
C GLU A 113 -15.27 2.59 21.87
N LEU A 114 -14.64 3.60 21.27
CA LEU A 114 -13.82 4.60 21.96
C LEU A 114 -14.62 5.82 22.43
N ALA A 115 -15.95 5.83 22.26
CA ALA A 115 -16.84 6.96 22.61
C ALA A 115 -16.38 8.30 22.03
N ILE A 116 -15.80 8.32 20.82
CA ILE A 116 -15.36 9.55 20.16
C ILE A 116 -16.55 10.24 19.51
N ALA A 117 -16.81 11.50 19.88
CA ALA A 117 -17.90 12.31 19.33
C ALA A 117 -17.77 12.51 17.82
N ASP A 118 -18.89 12.80 17.12
CA ASP A 118 -18.92 12.92 15.65
C ASP A 118 -18.03 14.06 15.12
N ASP A 119 -17.89 15.13 15.88
CA ASP A 119 -17.07 16.31 15.59
C ASP A 119 -15.63 16.21 16.12
N SER A 120 -15.29 15.10 16.79
CA SER A 120 -13.95 14.83 17.33
C SER A 120 -13.28 13.66 16.60
N ILE A 121 -11.96 13.62 16.67
CA ILE A 121 -11.12 12.50 16.22
C ILE A 121 -10.29 11.91 17.36
N THR A 122 -10.36 12.49 18.57
CA THR A 122 -9.56 12.11 19.73
C THR A 122 -10.47 11.82 20.92
N THR A 123 -10.12 10.82 21.72
CA THR A 123 -10.82 10.51 22.98
C THR A 123 -10.61 11.61 24.02
N ASP A 124 -11.56 11.81 24.93
CA ASP A 124 -11.51 12.85 25.96
C ASP A 124 -10.31 12.71 26.90
N ASP A 125 -9.85 11.47 27.13
CA ASP A 125 -8.65 11.14 27.93
C ASP A 125 -7.34 11.28 27.15
N GLN A 126 -7.38 11.66 25.86
CA GLN A 126 -6.25 11.78 24.96
C GLN A 126 -5.40 10.50 24.80
N GLN A 127 -5.99 9.32 25.03
CA GLN A 127 -5.27 8.07 24.79
C GLN A 127 -5.27 7.71 23.32
N TYR A 128 -6.37 7.84 22.62
CA TYR A 128 -6.50 7.44 21.22
C TYR A 128 -6.96 8.59 20.33
N SER A 129 -6.39 8.66 19.14
CA SER A 129 -6.93 9.42 18.01
C SER A 129 -7.21 8.50 16.83
N ILE A 130 -8.26 8.76 16.06
CA ILE A 130 -8.65 7.96 14.90
C ILE A 130 -8.67 8.81 13.63
N GLU A 131 -8.09 8.26 12.55
CA GLU A 131 -8.10 8.91 11.23
C GLU A 131 -8.34 7.90 10.11
N LYS A 132 -8.95 8.36 9.00
CA LYS A 132 -9.04 7.59 7.76
C LYS A 132 -7.81 7.83 6.93
N VAL A 133 -7.21 6.75 6.40
CA VAL A 133 -6.07 6.84 5.49
C VAL A 133 -6.41 6.20 4.14
N ALA A 134 -5.93 6.81 3.06
CA ALA A 134 -6.24 6.40 1.70
C ALA A 134 -5.78 4.97 1.38
N CYS A 135 -4.59 4.57 1.82
CA CYS A 135 -4.09 3.20 1.68
C CYS A 135 -2.90 2.94 2.61
N LEU A 136 -2.93 1.79 3.32
CA LEU A 136 -1.81 1.27 4.11
C LEU A 136 -0.93 0.27 3.33
N GLY A 137 -1.30 -0.06 2.09
CA GLY A 137 -0.56 -0.96 1.22
C GLY A 137 -0.63 -2.44 1.59
N CYS A 138 -1.52 -2.86 2.49
CA CYS A 138 -1.74 -4.25 2.90
C CYS A 138 -3.07 -4.80 2.34
N CYS A 139 -3.36 -4.53 1.08
CA CYS A 139 -4.69 -4.73 0.45
C CYS A 139 -5.18 -6.18 0.44
N ALA A 140 -4.28 -7.17 0.45
CA ALA A 140 -4.64 -8.58 0.60
C ALA A 140 -5.28 -8.90 1.96
N LEU A 141 -5.01 -8.08 2.98
CA LEU A 141 -5.54 -8.23 4.34
C LEU A 141 -6.77 -7.34 4.61
N ALA A 142 -7.38 -6.77 3.57
CA ALA A 142 -8.51 -5.85 3.72
C ALA A 142 -9.71 -6.49 4.47
N PRO A 143 -10.41 -5.74 5.35
CA PRO A 143 -10.13 -4.40 5.83
C PRO A 143 -8.93 -4.32 6.78
N VAL A 144 -8.13 -3.24 6.69
CA VAL A 144 -6.88 -3.07 7.43
C VAL A 144 -6.95 -1.86 8.36
N VAL A 145 -6.45 -2.05 9.57
CA VAL A 145 -6.28 -1.00 10.57
C VAL A 145 -4.83 -0.99 11.04
N GLN A 146 -4.28 0.18 11.28
CA GLN A 146 -2.97 0.33 11.92
C GLN A 146 -3.14 1.12 13.22
N ILE A 147 -2.57 0.61 14.31
CA ILE A 147 -2.47 1.33 15.59
C ILE A 147 -0.98 1.57 15.85
N ASP A 148 -0.57 2.82 15.81
CA ASP A 148 0.84 3.26 15.79
C ASP A 148 1.63 2.54 14.68
N ASN A 149 2.49 1.58 15.02
CA ASN A 149 3.27 0.80 14.06
C ASN A 149 2.72 -0.62 13.82
N ASN A 150 1.68 -1.05 14.55
CA ASN A 150 1.11 -2.38 14.45
C ASN A 150 -0.05 -2.40 13.45
N ILE A 151 -0.04 -3.38 12.54
CA ILE A 151 -1.05 -3.53 11.50
C ILE A 151 -1.94 -4.74 11.81
N TYR A 152 -3.25 -4.54 11.71
CA TYR A 152 -4.29 -5.56 11.92
C TYR A 152 -5.04 -5.77 10.61
N GLY A 153 -5.11 -7.01 10.16
CA GLY A 153 -5.81 -7.39 8.93
C GLY A 153 -7.16 -8.05 9.19
N HIS A 154 -8.03 -8.09 8.16
CA HIS A 154 -9.35 -8.72 8.20
C HIS A 154 -10.24 -8.25 9.36
N VAL A 155 -10.09 -6.97 9.72
CA VAL A 155 -10.81 -6.38 10.86
C VAL A 155 -12.29 -6.24 10.53
N GLN A 156 -13.12 -6.86 11.34
CA GLN A 156 -14.58 -6.76 11.25
C GLN A 156 -15.13 -5.79 12.30
N PRO A 157 -16.26 -5.11 12.05
CA PRO A 157 -16.85 -4.18 13.03
C PRO A 157 -17.12 -4.80 14.41
N GLY A 158 -17.46 -6.09 14.47
CA GLY A 158 -17.69 -6.81 15.74
C GLY A 158 -16.43 -7.19 16.51
N LYS A 159 -15.25 -7.08 15.89
CA LYS A 159 -13.96 -7.48 16.50
C LYS A 159 -13.07 -6.30 16.91
N VAL A 160 -13.61 -5.09 16.88
CA VAL A 160 -12.85 -3.88 17.21
C VAL A 160 -12.31 -3.93 18.63
N ARG A 161 -13.10 -4.44 19.59
CA ARG A 161 -12.67 -4.59 21.00
C ARG A 161 -11.49 -5.55 21.13
N GLU A 162 -11.54 -6.70 20.44
CA GLU A 162 -10.46 -7.69 20.44
C GLU A 162 -9.14 -7.05 19.93
N VAL A 163 -9.20 -6.24 18.86
CA VAL A 163 -8.03 -5.53 18.31
C VAL A 163 -7.45 -4.53 19.31
N LEU A 164 -8.29 -3.81 20.06
CA LEU A 164 -7.83 -2.87 21.09
C LEU A 164 -7.17 -3.60 22.26
N ASP A 165 -7.79 -4.69 22.74
CA ASP A 165 -7.28 -5.51 23.83
C ASP A 165 -5.92 -6.15 23.45
N GLU A 166 -5.77 -6.65 22.24
CA GLU A 166 -4.51 -7.19 21.70
C GLU A 166 -3.41 -6.11 21.63
N PHE A 167 -3.75 -4.90 21.20
CA PHE A 167 -2.80 -3.79 21.19
C PHE A 167 -2.37 -3.38 22.60
N GLU A 168 -3.29 -3.33 23.55
CA GLU A 168 -2.96 -3.02 24.95
C GLU A 168 -2.07 -4.07 25.60
N GLU A 169 -2.29 -5.35 25.28
CA GLU A 169 -1.44 -6.45 25.73
C GLU A 169 -0.04 -6.36 25.12
N PHE A 170 0.06 -6.05 23.82
CA PHE A 170 1.33 -5.78 23.14
C PHE A 170 2.10 -4.66 23.83
N CYS A 171 1.45 -3.54 24.17
CA CYS A 171 2.10 -2.42 24.88
C CYS A 171 2.63 -2.81 26.26
N LYS A 172 1.95 -3.70 26.99
CA LYS A 172 2.40 -4.23 28.28
C LYS A 172 3.63 -5.14 28.14
N ASN A 173 3.66 -5.97 27.10
CA ASN A 173 4.74 -6.94 26.88
C ASN A 173 6.00 -6.31 26.27
N ALA A 174 5.86 -5.26 25.46
CA ALA A 174 6.97 -4.55 24.83
C ALA A 174 7.94 -3.89 25.81
N SER A 175 7.53 -3.71 27.07
CA SER A 175 8.38 -3.19 28.14
C SER A 175 9.32 -4.23 28.78
N GLN A 176 9.32 -5.49 28.33
CA GLN A 176 10.08 -6.60 28.92
C GLN A 176 11.08 -7.30 27.99
N ALA A 177 11.19 -6.89 26.73
CA ALA A 177 12.04 -7.55 25.74
C ALA A 177 13.32 -6.76 25.47
N ASP A 178 14.37 -7.02 26.25
CA ASP A 178 15.77 -6.79 25.88
C ASP A 178 16.53 -8.10 26.11
N GLY A 179 17.11 -8.66 25.05
CA GLY A 179 17.94 -9.84 25.16
C GLY A 179 18.30 -10.47 23.82
N ASP A 180 19.25 -9.88 23.12
CA ASP A 180 20.04 -10.57 22.11
C ASP A 180 20.94 -11.61 22.78
N ASP A 181 20.87 -12.87 22.34
CA ASP A 181 21.95 -13.83 22.53
C ASP A 181 22.01 -14.84 21.39
N ASP A 182 22.93 -14.56 20.48
CA ASP A 182 23.33 -15.45 19.40
C ASP A 182 24.50 -16.32 19.88
N ASN A 183 24.23 -17.56 20.29
CA ASN A 183 25.28 -18.53 20.57
C ASN A 183 24.78 -19.96 20.33
N SER A 184 24.85 -20.43 19.07
CA SER A 184 24.73 -21.85 18.74
C SER A 184 26.06 -22.34 18.14
N ASN A 185 26.88 -23.01 18.98
CA ASN A 185 28.10 -23.68 18.54
C ASN A 185 27.76 -25.05 17.92
N GLY A 186 27.72 -25.12 16.58
CA GLY A 186 27.55 -26.37 15.84
C GLY A 186 27.50 -26.12 14.31
N PRO A 187 27.72 -27.17 13.45
CA PRO A 187 27.57 -26.97 12.02
C PRO A 187 26.13 -26.63 11.67
N VAL A 188 25.94 -25.64 10.79
CA VAL A 188 24.62 -25.21 10.31
C VAL A 188 24.01 -26.31 9.46
N GLN A 189 22.81 -26.79 9.83
CA GLN A 189 22.12 -27.91 9.18
C GLN A 189 21.27 -27.48 7.94
N GLY A 190 21.04 -26.20 7.78
CA GLY A 190 20.23 -25.62 6.70
C GLY A 190 19.81 -24.20 7.01
N GLU A 191 18.84 -23.71 6.24
CA GLU A 191 18.34 -22.35 6.37
C GLU A 191 16.81 -22.35 6.44
N VAL A 192 16.26 -21.54 7.33
CA VAL A 192 14.81 -21.26 7.44
C VAL A 192 14.57 -19.81 7.05
N ARG A 193 13.78 -19.59 6.02
CA ARG A 193 13.54 -18.26 5.42
C ARG A 193 12.13 -17.80 5.73
N LEU A 194 11.99 -16.52 6.17
CA LEU A 194 10.69 -15.90 6.46
C LEU A 194 10.64 -14.50 5.88
N GLY A 195 9.50 -14.15 5.27
CA GLY A 195 9.22 -12.77 4.84
C GLY A 195 8.86 -11.89 6.04
N MET A 196 9.61 -10.80 6.26
CA MET A 196 9.42 -9.90 7.42
C MET A 196 8.91 -8.52 7.00
N GLU A 197 8.06 -8.47 5.94
CA GLU A 197 7.38 -7.25 5.52
C GLU A 197 6.19 -6.94 6.42
N ASN A 198 5.72 -5.68 6.42
CA ASN A 198 4.61 -5.26 7.28
C ASN A 198 3.33 -6.11 7.10
N CYS A 199 2.99 -6.47 5.87
CA CYS A 199 1.85 -7.36 5.60
C CYS A 199 2.08 -8.78 6.12
N CYS A 200 3.31 -9.30 6.09
CA CYS A 200 3.65 -10.60 6.65
C CYS A 200 3.53 -10.59 8.17
N LYS A 201 4.08 -9.56 8.83
CA LYS A 201 3.96 -9.38 10.28
C LYS A 201 2.50 -9.27 10.72
N ALA A 202 1.70 -8.48 10.01
CA ALA A 202 0.26 -8.34 10.26
C ALA A 202 -0.55 -9.66 10.09
N SER A 203 0.06 -10.67 9.48
CA SER A 203 -0.53 -12.00 9.29
C SER A 203 0.03 -13.05 10.26
N GLY A 204 0.82 -12.64 11.26
CA GLY A 204 1.36 -13.54 12.29
C GLY A 204 2.75 -14.12 11.99
N THR A 205 3.51 -13.53 11.04
CA THR A 205 4.86 -14.05 10.75
C THR A 205 5.86 -13.75 11.87
N ALA A 206 5.63 -12.72 12.69
CA ALA A 206 6.47 -12.42 13.84
C ALA A 206 6.40 -13.55 14.88
N GLU A 207 5.20 -14.00 15.20
CA GLU A 207 4.94 -15.10 16.13
C GLU A 207 5.51 -16.43 15.61
N VAL A 208 5.43 -16.63 14.29
CA VAL A 208 6.06 -17.79 13.63
C VAL A 208 7.57 -17.71 13.69
N TYR A 209 8.16 -16.52 13.51
CA TYR A 209 9.60 -16.31 13.66
C TYR A 209 10.08 -16.66 15.09
N ASP A 210 9.38 -16.17 16.10
CA ASP A 210 9.69 -16.45 17.50
C ASP A 210 9.57 -17.95 17.80
N ALA A 211 8.53 -18.61 17.28
CA ALA A 211 8.35 -20.04 17.37
C ALA A 211 9.50 -20.84 16.71
N VAL A 212 10.05 -20.35 15.58
CA VAL A 212 11.23 -20.95 14.93
C VAL A 212 12.45 -20.83 15.84
N VAL A 213 12.69 -19.65 16.41
CA VAL A 213 13.82 -19.40 17.33
C VAL A 213 13.72 -20.30 18.55
N GLU A 214 12.54 -20.36 19.19
CA GLU A 214 12.30 -21.18 20.37
C GLU A 214 12.44 -22.68 20.08
N ALA A 215 11.85 -23.14 18.97
CA ALA A 215 11.93 -24.54 18.56
C ALA A 215 13.38 -24.96 18.26
N CYS A 216 14.17 -24.12 17.59
CA CYS A 216 15.59 -24.35 17.34
C CYS A 216 16.37 -24.51 18.65
N LYS A 217 16.16 -23.60 19.63
CA LYS A 217 16.78 -23.68 20.97
C LYS A 217 16.35 -24.94 21.71
N ALA A 218 15.04 -25.24 21.75
CA ALA A 218 14.48 -26.39 22.46
C ALA A 218 14.95 -27.74 21.91
N LEU A 219 15.05 -27.84 20.59
CA LEU A 219 15.43 -29.08 19.89
C LEU A 219 16.96 -29.21 19.74
N GLY A 220 17.72 -28.13 19.95
CA GLY A 220 19.17 -28.10 19.68
C GLY A 220 19.47 -28.27 18.18
N ILE A 221 18.62 -27.70 17.32
CA ILE A 221 18.80 -27.64 15.86
C ILE A 221 19.54 -26.33 15.54
N ASN A 222 20.66 -26.43 14.82
CA ASN A 222 21.40 -25.26 14.37
C ASN A 222 21.08 -25.00 12.91
N VAL A 223 20.20 -24.04 12.64
CA VAL A 223 19.85 -23.53 11.30
C VAL A 223 20.02 -22.02 11.22
N LYS A 224 20.35 -21.52 10.06
CA LYS A 224 20.36 -20.09 9.80
C LYS A 224 18.94 -19.60 9.60
N ILE A 225 18.44 -18.77 10.51
CA ILE A 225 17.14 -18.10 10.34
C ILE A 225 17.37 -16.83 9.52
N LYS A 226 16.75 -16.75 8.34
CA LYS A 226 17.00 -15.69 7.36
C LYS A 226 15.74 -14.90 7.07
N PRO A 227 15.70 -13.59 7.38
CA PRO A 227 14.68 -12.71 6.84
C PRO A 227 14.89 -12.57 5.32
N ILE A 228 13.84 -12.77 4.55
CA ILE A 228 13.86 -12.63 3.09
C ILE A 228 12.91 -11.53 2.63
N SER A 229 13.13 -11.07 1.39
CA SER A 229 12.25 -10.17 0.67
C SER A 229 10.88 -10.80 0.41
N CYS A 230 9.87 -9.97 0.12
CA CYS A 230 8.50 -10.41 -0.19
C CYS A 230 8.49 -11.49 -1.29
N VAL A 231 7.65 -12.50 -1.13
CA VAL A 231 7.39 -13.53 -2.16
C VAL A 231 6.30 -13.08 -3.15
N GLY A 232 5.47 -12.14 -2.75
CA GLY A 232 4.31 -11.65 -3.49
C GLY A 232 2.98 -12.32 -3.11
N ALA A 233 3.00 -13.54 -2.57
CA ALA A 233 1.81 -14.32 -2.22
C ALA A 233 1.21 -13.89 -0.88
N CYS A 234 0.67 -12.67 -0.80
CA CYS A 234 0.21 -12.06 0.45
C CYS A 234 -0.95 -12.81 1.12
N ASN A 235 -1.75 -13.55 0.36
CA ASN A 235 -2.85 -14.38 0.89
C ASN A 235 -2.39 -15.73 1.45
N GLN A 236 -1.09 -16.07 1.36
CA GLN A 236 -0.51 -17.34 1.79
C GLN A 236 0.47 -17.18 2.97
N VAL A 237 0.52 -16.00 3.58
CA VAL A 237 1.35 -15.71 4.76
C VAL A 237 0.60 -16.06 6.05
N PRO A 238 1.32 -16.48 7.13
CA PRO A 238 2.77 -16.67 7.27
C PRO A 238 3.32 -17.79 6.39
N LEU A 239 4.51 -17.54 5.81
CA LEU A 239 5.16 -18.46 4.89
C LEU A 239 6.59 -18.75 5.37
N ILE A 240 6.95 -20.03 5.44
CA ILE A 240 8.30 -20.50 5.73
C ILE A 240 8.85 -21.24 4.52
N ASP A 241 10.06 -20.92 4.10
CA ASP A 241 10.87 -21.72 3.19
C ASP A 241 11.97 -22.42 3.98
N VAL A 242 12.01 -23.74 3.90
CA VAL A 242 13.08 -24.56 4.50
C VAL A 242 14.04 -25.00 3.39
N ALA A 243 15.28 -24.51 3.47
CA ALA A 243 16.36 -24.88 2.54
C ALA A 243 17.32 -25.86 3.21
N THR A 244 17.45 -27.05 2.64
CA THR A 244 18.37 -28.11 3.10
C THR A 244 19.72 -28.00 2.40
N PRO A 245 20.82 -28.55 2.96
CA PRO A 245 22.17 -28.41 2.42
C PRO A 245 22.37 -29.01 1.02
N ASP A 246 21.49 -29.91 0.59
CA ASP A 246 21.44 -30.47 -0.77
C ASP A 246 20.82 -29.53 -1.81
N GLY A 247 20.42 -28.33 -1.39
CA GLY A 247 19.84 -27.31 -2.25
C GLY A 247 18.33 -27.45 -2.49
N ASN A 248 17.68 -28.40 -1.83
CA ASN A 248 16.22 -28.53 -1.90
C ASN A 248 15.55 -27.45 -1.03
N ILE A 249 14.50 -26.79 -1.57
CA ILE A 249 13.72 -25.77 -0.87
C ILE A 249 12.27 -26.24 -0.82
N VAL A 250 11.76 -26.44 0.40
CA VAL A 250 10.37 -26.77 0.64
C VAL A 250 9.66 -25.57 1.23
N ARG A 251 8.50 -25.24 0.68
CA ARG A 251 7.72 -24.03 1.02
C ARG A 251 6.45 -24.41 1.77
N TYR A 252 6.24 -23.82 2.92
CA TYR A 252 5.10 -24.02 3.81
C TYR A 252 4.28 -22.73 3.95
N PRO A 253 3.12 -22.60 3.29
CA PRO A 253 2.23 -21.45 3.42
C PRO A 253 1.23 -21.59 4.57
N ASN A 254 0.70 -20.46 5.06
CA ASN A 254 -0.32 -20.36 6.12
C ASN A 254 0.04 -21.12 7.39
N ILE A 255 1.30 -21.00 7.84
CA ILE A 255 1.83 -21.72 8.99
C ILE A 255 1.40 -21.05 10.30
N LYS A 256 1.01 -21.88 11.25
CA LYS A 256 0.76 -21.46 12.63
C LYS A 256 1.98 -21.72 13.51
N PRO A 257 2.22 -20.93 14.58
CA PRO A 257 3.35 -21.12 15.47
C PRO A 257 3.50 -22.54 16.02
N GLN A 258 2.36 -23.25 16.26
CA GLN A 258 2.33 -24.61 16.77
C GLN A 258 2.88 -25.66 15.78
N GLU A 259 2.79 -25.41 14.46
CA GLU A 259 3.25 -26.31 13.39
C GLU A 259 4.77 -26.26 13.17
N VAL A 260 5.43 -25.20 13.64
CA VAL A 260 6.86 -24.92 13.40
C VAL A 260 7.77 -26.04 13.88
N LYS A 261 7.52 -26.55 15.08
CA LYS A 261 8.34 -27.61 15.67
C LYS A 261 8.35 -28.90 14.84
N GLU A 262 7.22 -29.26 14.27
CA GLU A 262 7.06 -30.46 13.43
C GLU A 262 7.77 -30.26 12.08
N ILE A 263 7.62 -29.09 11.46
CA ILE A 263 8.31 -28.72 10.22
C ILE A 263 9.82 -28.85 10.41
N LEU A 264 10.37 -28.30 11.50
CA LEU A 264 11.80 -28.37 11.76
C LEU A 264 12.29 -29.82 12.00
N LEU A 265 11.53 -30.64 12.69
CA LEU A 265 11.86 -32.06 12.93
C LEU A 265 11.79 -32.91 11.66
N HIS A 266 10.93 -32.54 10.71
CA HIS A 266 10.85 -33.21 9.40
C HIS A 266 12.14 -33.02 8.57
N HIS A 267 12.72 -31.83 8.61
CA HIS A 267 13.90 -31.50 7.80
C HIS A 267 15.25 -31.64 8.52
N PHE A 268 15.28 -31.43 9.84
CA PHE A 268 16.52 -31.34 10.61
C PHE A 268 16.53 -32.29 11.80
N LYS A 269 17.71 -32.81 12.08
CA LYS A 269 17.89 -33.79 13.17
C LYS A 269 18.36 -33.08 14.46
N PRO A 270 17.70 -33.28 15.61
CA PRO A 270 18.20 -32.77 16.89
C PRO A 270 19.63 -33.21 17.18
N ALA A 271 20.45 -32.33 17.75
CA ALA A 271 21.86 -32.62 18.01
C ALA A 271 22.10 -33.76 19.01
N SER A 272 21.25 -33.93 20.00
CA SER A 272 21.40 -34.92 21.08
C SER A 272 20.72 -36.25 20.78
N ARG A 273 21.46 -37.37 20.90
CA ARG A 273 20.91 -38.76 20.77
C ARG A 273 19.77 -39.05 21.77
N LEU A 274 19.87 -38.53 23.01
CA LEU A 274 18.82 -38.67 24.03
C LEU A 274 17.54 -37.93 23.66
N ARG A 275 17.66 -36.74 23.07
CA ARG A 275 16.50 -35.99 22.56
C ARG A 275 15.85 -36.66 21.35
N ARG A 276 16.64 -37.30 20.46
CA ARG A 276 16.11 -38.13 19.36
C ARG A 276 15.28 -39.31 19.88
N LEU A 277 15.79 -40.01 20.91
CA LEU A 277 15.09 -41.17 21.52
C LEU A 277 13.79 -40.72 22.23
N ARG A 278 13.85 -39.59 22.97
CA ARG A 278 12.67 -39.04 23.67
C ARG A 278 11.58 -38.60 22.66
N ASN A 279 11.94 -37.94 21.57
CA ASN A 279 11.02 -37.54 20.54
C ASN A 279 10.44 -38.75 19.79
N ALA A 280 11.21 -39.78 19.51
CA ALA A 280 10.73 -41.04 18.92
C ALA A 280 9.70 -41.73 19.84
N ILE A 281 9.90 -41.73 21.16
CA ILE A 281 8.98 -42.28 22.15
C ILE A 281 7.71 -41.43 22.26
N LEU A 282 7.82 -40.11 22.28
CA LEU A 282 6.67 -39.19 22.30
C LEU A 282 5.84 -39.31 21.04
N ASN A 283 6.44 -39.40 19.87
CA ASN A 283 5.72 -39.63 18.61
C ASN A 283 5.02 -40.98 18.58
N GLN A 284 5.57 -42.04 19.20
CA GLN A 284 4.88 -43.32 19.33
C GLN A 284 3.71 -43.25 20.31
N ILE A 285 3.77 -42.46 21.37
CA ILE A 285 2.69 -42.28 22.35
C ILE A 285 1.56 -41.44 21.71
N ASP A 286 1.86 -40.40 20.93
CA ASP A 286 0.87 -39.59 20.22
C ASP A 286 0.17 -40.39 19.10
N THR A 287 0.88 -41.31 18.41
CA THR A 287 0.26 -42.23 17.43
C THR A 287 -0.66 -43.26 18.06
N PHE A 288 -0.53 -43.56 19.36
CA PHE A 288 -1.44 -44.47 20.11
C PHE A 288 -2.73 -43.76 20.55
N HIS A 289 -2.76 -42.44 20.62
CA HIS A 289 -3.93 -41.68 21.04
C HIS A 289 -4.75 -41.11 19.87
N THR A 290 -4.22 -41.09 18.64
CA THR A 290 -4.94 -40.69 17.44
C THR A 290 -4.83 -41.80 16.40
N ASP A 291 -5.92 -42.33 15.91
CA ASP A 291 -6.01 -43.36 14.84
C ASP A 291 -5.45 -42.86 13.47
N GLN A 292 -4.76 -41.73 13.42
CA GLN A 292 -4.16 -41.16 12.22
C GLN A 292 -2.71 -40.78 12.51
N THR A 293 -1.79 -41.27 11.68
CA THR A 293 -0.40 -40.84 11.69
C THR A 293 -0.33 -39.36 11.30
N TRP A 294 0.23 -38.53 12.17
CA TRP A 294 0.40 -37.10 11.98
C TRP A 294 1.02 -36.74 10.61
N ASP A 295 1.93 -37.57 10.10
CA ASP A 295 2.52 -37.46 8.77
C ASP A 295 1.48 -37.37 7.63
N ASN A 296 0.34 -38.08 7.75
CA ASN A 296 -0.70 -38.10 6.71
C ASN A 296 -1.56 -36.81 6.70
N ILE A 297 -1.80 -36.18 7.85
CA ILE A 297 -2.61 -34.95 7.94
C ILE A 297 -1.80 -33.76 7.44
N LEU A 298 -0.52 -33.68 7.81
CA LEU A 298 0.40 -32.65 7.29
C LEU A 298 0.61 -32.80 5.79
N PHE A 299 0.87 -33.98 5.27
CA PHE A 299 1.11 -34.25 3.85
C PHE A 299 -0.11 -33.95 2.96
N THR A 300 -1.33 -34.25 3.40
CA THR A 300 -2.53 -33.98 2.58
C THR A 300 -2.85 -32.49 2.52
N SER A 301 -2.73 -31.77 3.64
CA SER A 301 -2.91 -30.31 3.69
C SER A 301 -1.75 -29.54 3.03
N GLU A 302 -0.52 -30.07 3.11
CA GLU A 302 0.68 -29.53 2.50
C GLU A 302 0.61 -29.56 0.97
N LYS A 303 0.13 -30.66 0.40
CA LYS A 303 0.00 -30.82 -1.05
C LYS A 303 -0.98 -29.81 -1.66
N ASP A 304 -2.12 -29.58 -1.00
CA ASP A 304 -3.12 -28.59 -1.41
C ASP A 304 -2.60 -27.16 -1.23
N ARG A 305 -1.94 -26.87 -0.11
CA ARG A 305 -1.36 -25.56 0.18
C ARG A 305 -0.24 -25.20 -0.80
N THR A 306 0.65 -26.17 -1.06
CA THR A 306 1.77 -25.99 -2.02
C THR A 306 1.27 -25.84 -3.46
N GLN A 307 0.18 -26.53 -3.84
CA GLN A 307 -0.42 -26.39 -5.17
C GLN A 307 -0.98 -24.98 -5.39
N LYS A 308 -1.65 -24.40 -4.41
CA LYS A 308 -2.21 -23.04 -4.48
C LYS A 308 -1.12 -21.97 -4.66
N ILE A 309 -0.02 -22.06 -3.90
CA ILE A 309 1.07 -21.08 -4.05
C ILE A 309 1.82 -21.28 -5.37
N ASN A 310 1.99 -22.50 -5.83
CA ASN A 310 2.61 -22.78 -7.11
C ASN A 310 1.75 -22.26 -8.28
N SER A 311 0.42 -22.34 -8.20
CA SER A 311 -0.47 -21.75 -9.22
C SER A 311 -0.34 -20.23 -9.27
N PHE A 312 -0.29 -19.57 -8.10
CA PHE A 312 -0.08 -18.12 -8.02
C PHE A 312 1.26 -17.66 -8.59
N LEU A 313 2.34 -18.43 -8.35
CA LEU A 313 3.68 -18.10 -8.87
C LEU A 313 3.87 -18.48 -10.34
N LYS A 314 3.10 -19.47 -10.83
CA LYS A 314 3.14 -19.92 -12.23
C LYS A 314 2.51 -18.85 -13.14
N GLY A 315 3.12 -18.61 -14.28
CA GLY A 315 2.64 -17.59 -15.23
C GLY A 315 3.19 -16.19 -14.98
N GLN A 316 3.94 -15.97 -13.90
CA GLN A 316 4.67 -14.73 -13.66
C GLN A 316 6.04 -14.75 -14.36
N TYR A 317 6.49 -13.59 -14.81
CA TYR A 317 7.84 -13.36 -15.33
C TYR A 317 8.45 -12.18 -14.58
N ARG A 318 9.56 -12.42 -13.85
CA ARG A 318 10.10 -11.48 -12.89
C ARG A 318 11.35 -10.78 -13.41
N ILE A 319 11.26 -9.47 -13.62
CA ILE A 319 12.37 -8.56 -13.95
C ILE A 319 12.62 -7.61 -12.78
N SER A 320 11.58 -6.86 -12.39
CA SER A 320 11.65 -5.93 -11.25
C SER A 320 11.80 -6.67 -9.92
N THR A 321 11.17 -7.83 -9.81
CA THR A 321 11.13 -8.67 -8.61
C THR A 321 11.98 -9.94 -8.71
N GLU A 322 13.04 -9.93 -9.53
CA GLU A 322 13.92 -11.08 -9.83
C GLU A 322 14.46 -11.76 -8.55
N GLY A 323 14.84 -10.99 -7.53
CA GLY A 323 15.38 -11.48 -6.27
C GLY A 323 14.37 -11.75 -5.15
N PHE A 324 13.07 -11.60 -5.41
CA PHE A 324 12.03 -11.74 -4.39
C PHE A 324 11.93 -13.20 -3.88
N GLY A 325 11.80 -13.33 -2.55
CA GLY A 325 11.75 -14.63 -1.88
C GLY A 325 13.11 -15.30 -1.69
N HIS A 326 14.21 -14.68 -2.13
CA HIS A 326 15.55 -15.26 -2.06
C HIS A 326 16.54 -14.41 -1.27
N LEU A 327 16.52 -13.10 -1.47
CA LEU A 327 17.51 -12.18 -0.94
C LEU A 327 17.04 -11.54 0.39
N ASN A 328 18.00 -11.31 1.28
CA ASN A 328 17.79 -10.39 2.39
C ASN A 328 17.88 -8.95 1.85
N PRO A 329 16.85 -8.10 2.05
CA PRO A 329 16.82 -6.73 1.51
C PRO A 329 18.00 -5.84 1.91
N LEU A 330 18.63 -6.15 3.06
CA LEU A 330 19.72 -5.38 3.64
C LEU A 330 21.05 -6.16 3.70
N ASP A 331 21.23 -7.17 2.85
CA ASP A 331 22.50 -7.85 2.66
C ASP A 331 23.09 -7.50 1.29
N ILE A 332 24.01 -6.51 1.29
CA ILE A 332 24.63 -6.01 0.06
C ILE A 332 25.55 -7.04 -0.57
N ASP A 333 26.20 -7.89 0.22
CA ASP A 333 27.10 -8.92 -0.28
C ASP A 333 26.31 -10.05 -0.96
N GLU A 334 25.15 -10.40 -0.40
CA GLU A 334 24.22 -11.32 -1.04
C GLU A 334 23.68 -10.75 -2.36
N TYR A 335 23.32 -9.47 -2.41
CA TYR A 335 22.88 -8.80 -3.64
C TYR A 335 23.98 -8.80 -4.71
N ILE A 336 25.24 -8.52 -4.33
CA ILE A 336 26.38 -8.56 -5.24
C ILE A 336 26.60 -10.00 -5.78
N ASN A 337 26.54 -11.01 -4.92
CA ASN A 337 26.68 -12.42 -5.31
C ASN A 337 25.54 -12.88 -6.24
N PHE A 338 24.37 -12.26 -6.18
CA PHE A 338 23.24 -12.49 -7.08
C PHE A 338 23.38 -11.77 -8.44
N GLY A 339 24.48 -11.04 -8.66
CA GLY A 339 24.75 -10.26 -9.88
C GLY A 339 24.37 -8.78 -9.77
N GLY A 340 24.14 -8.30 -8.53
CA GLY A 340 23.90 -6.89 -8.28
C GLY A 340 25.14 -6.03 -8.51
N PHE A 341 24.93 -4.81 -8.96
CA PHE A 341 25.94 -3.84 -9.38
C PHE A 341 26.86 -4.27 -10.54
N GLU A 342 26.63 -5.42 -11.17
CA GLU A 342 27.34 -5.79 -12.40
C GLU A 342 27.04 -4.84 -13.55
N ALA A 343 25.76 -4.44 -13.69
CA ALA A 343 25.35 -3.46 -14.69
C ALA A 343 26.03 -2.11 -14.46
N LEU A 344 26.10 -1.64 -13.23
CA LEU A 344 26.79 -0.40 -12.86
C LEU A 344 28.29 -0.48 -13.19
N LYS A 345 28.98 -1.56 -12.78
CA LYS A 345 30.42 -1.75 -13.06
C LYS A 345 30.70 -1.77 -14.57
N LYS A 346 29.86 -2.45 -15.36
CA LYS A 346 29.95 -2.47 -16.82
C LYS A 346 29.84 -1.06 -17.40
N VAL A 347 28.82 -0.29 -17.02
CA VAL A 347 28.58 1.09 -17.49
C VAL A 347 29.76 2.03 -17.17
N LEU A 348 30.28 1.95 -15.95
CA LEU A 348 31.41 2.78 -15.52
C LEU A 348 32.71 2.39 -16.21
N ALA A 349 32.94 1.09 -16.47
CA ALA A 349 34.11 0.61 -17.20
C ALA A 349 34.09 1.04 -18.69
N GLU A 350 32.93 0.96 -19.34
CA GLU A 350 32.75 1.45 -20.72
C GLU A 350 32.85 2.97 -20.82
N ASN A 351 32.51 3.67 -19.75
CA ASN A 351 32.52 5.14 -19.62
C ASN A 351 31.89 5.89 -20.81
N ASN A 352 30.80 5.31 -21.35
CA ASN A 352 30.08 5.89 -22.48
C ASN A 352 28.60 6.13 -22.12
N ARG A 353 28.28 7.36 -21.76
CA ARG A 353 26.91 7.76 -21.38
C ARG A 353 25.90 7.57 -22.49
N GLN A 354 26.29 7.85 -23.76
CA GLN A 354 25.38 7.72 -24.90
C GLN A 354 24.98 6.26 -25.13
N ASN A 355 25.91 5.31 -25.02
CA ASN A 355 25.58 3.89 -25.15
C ASN A 355 24.50 3.45 -24.14
N VAL A 356 24.55 3.97 -22.92
CA VAL A 356 23.54 3.64 -21.90
C VAL A 356 22.17 4.20 -22.31
N ILE A 357 22.12 5.43 -22.81
CA ILE A 357 20.87 6.05 -23.30
C ILE A 357 20.33 5.26 -24.49
N ASP A 358 21.19 4.91 -25.44
CA ASP A 358 20.80 4.18 -26.64
C ASP A 358 20.28 2.77 -26.31
N GLU A 359 20.88 2.08 -25.33
CA GLU A 359 20.41 0.80 -24.86
C GLU A 359 19.04 0.87 -24.19
N VAL A 360 18.80 1.90 -23.36
CA VAL A 360 17.48 2.14 -22.75
C VAL A 360 16.46 2.58 -23.82
N LEU A 361 16.84 3.36 -24.83
CA LEU A 361 15.98 3.69 -25.98
C LEU A 361 15.58 2.44 -26.75
N LYS A 362 16.58 1.60 -27.11
CA LYS A 362 16.40 0.35 -27.85
C LYS A 362 15.50 -0.64 -27.11
N SER A 363 15.60 -0.70 -25.79
CA SER A 363 14.74 -1.58 -24.96
C SER A 363 13.25 -1.26 -25.09
N GLY A 364 12.88 -0.06 -25.50
CA GLY A 364 11.50 0.37 -25.61
C GLY A 364 10.75 0.47 -24.26
N ILE A 365 11.48 0.48 -23.13
CA ILE A 365 10.84 0.61 -21.81
C ILE A 365 10.07 1.91 -21.69
N ARG A 366 8.80 1.78 -21.32
CA ARG A 366 7.91 2.93 -20.98
C ARG A 366 7.84 3.08 -19.47
N GLY A 367 7.69 4.31 -18.99
CA GLY A 367 7.60 4.62 -17.56
C GLY A 367 6.48 3.85 -16.86
N ARG A 368 6.78 3.20 -15.72
CA ARG A 368 5.87 2.32 -14.96
C ARG A 368 5.00 3.06 -13.93
N GLY A 369 5.22 4.36 -13.74
CA GLY A 369 4.39 5.19 -12.84
C GLY A 369 3.04 5.64 -13.41
N GLY A 370 2.53 5.01 -14.48
CA GLY A 370 1.19 5.20 -15.01
C GLY A 370 1.10 5.96 -16.34
N GLY A 371 1.96 6.93 -16.59
CA GLY A 371 1.91 7.75 -17.80
C GLY A 371 2.50 7.10 -19.06
N GLY A 372 3.26 6.02 -18.93
CA GLY A 372 3.79 5.25 -20.05
C GLY A 372 4.70 6.04 -21.02
N PHE A 373 5.33 7.14 -20.59
CA PHE A 373 6.24 7.91 -21.44
C PHE A 373 7.53 7.10 -21.70
N PRO A 374 8.08 7.08 -22.95
CA PRO A 374 9.31 6.36 -23.26
C PRO A 374 10.49 6.81 -22.42
N THR A 375 11.05 5.92 -21.59
CA THR A 375 12.08 6.26 -20.58
C THR A 375 13.36 6.77 -21.22
N GLY A 376 13.86 6.09 -22.26
CA GLY A 376 15.08 6.50 -22.97
C GLY A 376 14.96 7.88 -23.61
N ARG A 377 13.77 8.26 -24.14
CA ARG A 377 13.55 9.63 -24.64
C ARG A 377 13.63 10.67 -23.54
N LYS A 378 13.08 10.38 -22.34
CA LYS A 378 13.21 11.28 -21.20
C LYS A 378 14.68 11.46 -20.79
N TRP A 379 15.47 10.38 -20.76
CA TRP A 379 16.90 10.43 -20.46
C TRP A 379 17.66 11.26 -21.51
N GLN A 380 17.39 11.04 -22.79
CA GLN A 380 17.98 11.81 -23.88
C GLN A 380 17.69 13.32 -23.74
N MET A 381 16.45 13.70 -23.41
CA MET A 381 16.06 15.10 -23.19
C MET A 381 16.84 15.74 -22.05
N VAL A 382 17.02 15.05 -20.92
CA VAL A 382 17.79 15.57 -19.78
C VAL A 382 19.28 15.65 -20.11
N ALA A 383 19.84 14.63 -20.77
CA ALA A 383 21.25 14.59 -21.16
C ALA A 383 21.62 15.74 -22.11
N ALA A 384 20.74 16.07 -23.07
CA ALA A 384 20.94 17.12 -24.07
C ALA A 384 20.96 18.55 -23.49
N ASN A 385 20.40 18.78 -22.29
CA ASN A 385 20.42 20.09 -21.68
C ASN A 385 21.74 20.34 -20.93
N ALA A 386 22.53 21.31 -21.36
CA ALA A 386 23.75 21.71 -20.67
C ALA A 386 23.40 22.46 -19.37
N SER A 387 24.03 22.06 -18.26
CA SER A 387 23.86 22.71 -16.96
C SER A 387 25.04 22.36 -16.05
N ASP A 388 25.34 23.26 -15.11
CA ASP A 388 26.30 23.07 -14.02
C ASP A 388 25.88 21.99 -13.01
N ALA A 389 24.58 21.80 -12.85
CA ALA A 389 24.01 20.75 -12.00
C ALA A 389 22.83 20.07 -12.70
N LYS A 390 22.65 18.77 -12.46
CA LYS A 390 21.49 17.98 -12.87
C LYS A 390 21.08 17.06 -11.73
N TYR A 391 19.78 16.78 -11.65
CA TYR A 391 19.21 15.96 -10.61
C TYR A 391 18.55 14.70 -11.16
N VAL A 392 18.57 13.62 -10.37
CA VAL A 392 17.76 12.43 -10.61
C VAL A 392 16.83 12.21 -9.41
N ILE A 393 15.54 12.10 -9.67
CA ILE A 393 14.55 11.86 -8.63
C ILE A 393 13.89 10.51 -8.88
N CYS A 394 13.95 9.64 -7.87
CA CYS A 394 13.13 8.44 -7.78
C CYS A 394 11.78 8.83 -7.18
N ASN A 395 10.73 8.78 -8.00
CA ASN A 395 9.37 9.06 -7.56
C ASN A 395 8.76 7.81 -6.93
N GLY A 396 8.72 7.78 -5.60
CA GLY A 396 8.06 6.78 -4.76
C GLY A 396 6.81 7.35 -4.06
N ASP A 397 6.18 8.38 -4.62
CA ASP A 397 4.90 8.92 -4.14
C ASP A 397 3.73 8.09 -4.66
N GLU A 398 3.67 6.84 -4.24
CA GLU A 398 2.62 5.87 -4.60
C GLU A 398 1.38 6.09 -3.74
N GLY A 399 0.47 6.95 -4.20
CA GLY A 399 -0.73 7.33 -3.47
C GLY A 399 -2.01 6.64 -3.91
N ASP A 400 -2.00 5.87 -4.99
CA ASP A 400 -3.19 5.18 -5.53
C ASP A 400 -3.79 4.21 -4.51
N PRO A 401 -5.08 4.33 -4.14
CA PRO A 401 -5.74 3.38 -3.27
C PRO A 401 -5.78 1.97 -3.89
N GLY A 402 -5.08 1.02 -3.28
CA GLY A 402 -4.96 -0.35 -3.79
C GLY A 402 -3.65 -0.64 -4.51
N ALA A 403 -2.76 0.34 -4.66
CA ALA A 403 -1.41 0.16 -5.20
C ALA A 403 -0.36 0.12 -4.08
N PHE A 404 0.55 -0.85 -4.13
CA PHE A 404 1.63 -1.03 -3.14
C PHE A 404 2.91 -1.66 -3.73
N MET A 405 3.07 -1.65 -5.04
CA MET A 405 4.22 -2.26 -5.71
C MET A 405 5.50 -1.46 -5.52
N ASP A 406 5.46 -0.13 -5.60
CA ASP A 406 6.63 0.71 -5.36
C ASP A 406 7.09 0.59 -3.91
N ARG A 407 6.16 0.57 -2.95
CA ARG A 407 6.45 0.30 -1.55
C ARG A 407 7.21 -1.01 -1.37
N ILE A 408 6.68 -2.10 -1.92
CA ILE A 408 7.30 -3.42 -1.76
C ILE A 408 8.66 -3.50 -2.45
N LEU A 409 8.84 -2.85 -3.60
CA LEU A 409 10.15 -2.75 -4.26
C LEU A 409 11.17 -2.00 -3.38
N LEU A 410 10.78 -0.89 -2.76
CA LEU A 410 11.64 -0.13 -1.85
C LEU A 410 11.95 -0.88 -0.55
N GLU A 411 10.99 -1.66 -0.05
CA GLU A 411 11.17 -2.47 1.15
C GLU A 411 11.97 -3.76 0.87
N SER A 412 11.68 -4.47 -0.23
CA SER A 412 12.20 -5.81 -0.50
C SER A 412 13.42 -5.85 -1.41
N TYR A 413 13.62 -4.81 -2.24
CA TYR A 413 14.73 -4.80 -3.21
C TYR A 413 15.36 -3.40 -3.37
N PRO A 414 15.69 -2.71 -2.24
CA PRO A 414 16.18 -1.33 -2.26
C PRO A 414 17.44 -1.16 -3.10
N LEU A 415 18.38 -2.10 -3.01
CA LEU A 415 19.66 -2.06 -3.73
C LEU A 415 19.48 -2.08 -5.27
N ARG A 416 18.44 -2.77 -5.76
CA ARG A 416 18.08 -2.83 -7.18
C ARG A 416 17.66 -1.45 -7.71
N VAL A 417 16.83 -0.74 -6.94
CA VAL A 417 16.37 0.61 -7.30
C VAL A 417 17.51 1.61 -7.23
N ILE A 418 18.37 1.50 -6.20
CA ILE A 418 19.57 2.34 -6.05
C ILE A 418 20.52 2.15 -7.23
N GLU A 419 20.81 0.91 -7.64
CA GLU A 419 21.66 0.63 -8.82
C GLU A 419 21.08 1.27 -10.09
N GLY A 420 19.77 1.11 -10.33
CA GLY A 420 19.11 1.75 -11.47
C GLY A 420 19.19 3.27 -11.46
N MET A 421 19.11 3.86 -10.27
CA MET A 421 19.23 5.30 -10.09
C MET A 421 20.64 5.83 -10.35
N ILE A 422 21.67 5.09 -9.91
CA ILE A 422 23.09 5.45 -10.19
C ILE A 422 23.40 5.36 -11.69
N ILE A 423 22.90 4.31 -12.38
CA ILE A 423 23.05 4.16 -13.83
C ILE A 423 22.37 5.31 -14.57
N ALA A 424 21.15 5.68 -14.15
CA ALA A 424 20.43 6.81 -14.73
C ALA A 424 21.19 8.14 -14.54
N ALA A 425 21.75 8.35 -13.35
CA ALA A 425 22.54 9.54 -13.03
C ALA A 425 23.80 9.62 -13.88
N PHE A 426 24.54 8.51 -14.05
CA PHE A 426 25.68 8.45 -14.96
C PHE A 426 25.27 8.84 -16.38
N ALA A 427 24.21 8.23 -16.91
CA ALA A 427 23.75 8.46 -18.28
C ALA A 427 23.40 9.93 -18.56
N VAL A 428 22.67 10.60 -17.64
CA VAL A 428 22.26 11.99 -17.86
C VAL A 428 23.28 13.01 -17.36
N GLY A 429 24.31 12.58 -16.63
CA GLY A 429 25.34 13.44 -16.05
C GLY A 429 24.88 14.19 -14.80
N ALA A 430 24.07 13.56 -13.97
CA ALA A 430 23.66 14.11 -12.69
C ALA A 430 24.68 13.80 -11.58
N SER A 431 24.76 14.70 -10.60
CA SER A 431 25.64 14.58 -9.42
C SER A 431 24.88 14.34 -8.12
N GLU A 432 23.57 14.59 -8.08
CA GLU A 432 22.74 14.42 -6.91
C GLU A 432 21.45 13.66 -7.25
N GLY A 433 21.10 12.71 -6.37
CA GLY A 433 19.90 11.92 -6.41
C GLY A 433 18.97 12.15 -5.22
N ILE A 434 17.67 11.99 -5.43
CA ILE A 434 16.67 12.13 -4.37
C ILE A 434 15.67 11.00 -4.48
N PHE A 435 15.54 10.21 -3.40
CA PHE A 435 14.36 9.39 -3.21
C PHE A 435 13.24 10.26 -2.63
N TYR A 436 12.14 10.41 -3.35
CA TYR A 436 10.91 10.99 -2.82
C TYR A 436 9.99 9.85 -2.40
N ILE A 437 9.84 9.63 -1.10
CA ILE A 437 9.07 8.51 -0.52
C ILE A 437 7.98 9.08 0.38
N ARG A 438 6.78 8.54 0.33
CA ARG A 438 5.67 8.94 1.20
C ARG A 438 6.00 8.69 2.68
N ALA A 439 5.59 9.61 3.55
CA ALA A 439 5.69 9.43 5.01
C ALA A 439 4.91 8.23 5.54
N GLU A 440 3.89 7.79 4.81
CA GLU A 440 3.08 6.60 5.13
C GLU A 440 3.82 5.27 4.91
N TYR A 441 5.05 5.31 4.34
CA TYR A 441 5.90 4.14 4.12
C TYR A 441 7.17 4.17 4.99
N PRO A 442 7.06 4.21 6.34
CA PRO A 442 8.21 4.38 7.22
C PRO A 442 9.23 3.25 7.09
N GLN A 443 8.82 2.02 6.83
CA GLN A 443 9.71 0.89 6.64
C GLN A 443 10.55 1.04 5.36
N ALA A 444 9.96 1.54 4.27
CA ALA A 444 10.68 1.82 3.03
C ALA A 444 11.76 2.90 3.27
N VAL A 445 11.41 3.98 3.99
CA VAL A 445 12.36 5.05 4.36
C VAL A 445 13.54 4.51 5.15
N ILE A 446 13.27 3.69 6.20
CA ILE A 446 14.30 3.09 7.04
C ILE A 446 15.23 2.19 6.21
N ARG A 447 14.66 1.33 5.36
CA ARG A 447 15.45 0.39 4.54
C ARG A 447 16.27 1.10 3.48
N ILE A 448 15.70 2.11 2.80
CA ILE A 448 16.46 2.91 1.81
C ILE A 448 17.62 3.64 2.49
N ARG A 449 17.42 4.28 3.65
CA ARG A 449 18.52 4.94 4.38
C ARG A 449 19.64 3.97 4.71
N LYS A 450 19.32 2.80 5.27
CA LYS A 450 20.31 1.75 5.56
C LYS A 450 21.02 1.25 4.31
N ALA A 451 20.28 1.02 3.22
CA ALA A 451 20.85 0.58 1.95
C ALA A 451 21.81 1.64 1.34
N LEU A 452 21.45 2.92 1.42
CA LEU A 452 22.33 4.02 0.99
C LEU A 452 23.63 4.06 1.80
N ASP A 453 23.56 3.88 3.13
CA ASP A 453 24.76 3.85 3.99
C ASP A 453 25.66 2.65 3.67
N MET A 454 25.09 1.48 3.42
CA MET A 454 25.85 0.31 2.96
C MET A 454 26.52 0.55 1.60
N CYS A 455 25.81 1.19 0.65
CA CYS A 455 26.38 1.56 -0.64
C CYS A 455 27.55 2.56 -0.50
N ARG A 456 27.44 3.55 0.40
CA ARG A 456 28.54 4.48 0.70
C ARG A 456 29.76 3.75 1.27
N GLN A 457 29.56 2.85 2.22
CA GLN A 457 30.63 2.04 2.84
C GLN A 457 31.35 1.14 1.82
N LYS A 458 30.63 0.66 0.79
CA LYS A 458 31.19 -0.17 -0.29
C LYS A 458 31.75 0.65 -1.46
N GLY A 459 31.77 1.99 -1.40
CA GLY A 459 32.23 2.85 -2.50
C GLY A 459 31.35 2.81 -3.75
N LEU A 460 30.07 2.50 -3.57
CA LEU A 460 29.05 2.48 -4.64
C LEU A 460 28.25 3.80 -4.70
N LEU A 461 28.42 4.67 -3.72
CA LEU A 461 27.89 6.03 -3.64
C LEU A 461 28.94 6.97 -3.08
N GLY A 462 28.81 8.26 -3.37
CA GLY A 462 29.73 9.32 -2.96
C GLY A 462 30.74 9.68 -4.05
N ASN A 463 32.00 9.87 -3.70
CA ASN A 463 33.04 10.27 -4.62
C ASN A 463 33.70 9.06 -5.30
N ASN A 464 34.03 9.19 -6.60
CA ASN A 464 34.78 8.19 -7.37
C ASN A 464 34.20 6.76 -7.28
N ILE A 465 32.90 6.62 -7.55
CA ILE A 465 32.16 5.37 -7.46
C ILE A 465 32.88 4.24 -8.24
N CYS A 466 33.10 3.09 -7.60
CA CYS A 466 33.84 1.93 -8.16
C CYS A 466 35.20 2.35 -8.75
N ASP A 467 35.96 3.23 -8.09
CA ASP A 467 37.25 3.76 -8.54
C ASP A 467 37.20 4.50 -9.90
N SER A 468 36.02 4.91 -10.35
CA SER A 468 35.81 5.70 -11.55
C SER A 468 35.93 7.21 -11.27
N ARG A 469 35.83 8.04 -12.32
CA ARG A 469 35.75 9.51 -12.18
C ARG A 469 34.33 10.01 -11.90
N PHE A 470 33.36 9.11 -11.81
CA PHE A 470 31.98 9.48 -11.57
C PHE A 470 31.72 9.60 -10.06
N SER A 471 31.11 10.70 -9.66
CA SER A 471 30.68 10.97 -8.28
C SER A 471 29.20 11.26 -8.26
N PHE A 472 28.47 10.60 -7.37
CA PHE A 472 27.03 10.75 -7.22
C PHE A 472 26.60 10.31 -5.82
N ASP A 473 25.79 11.10 -5.16
CA ASP A 473 25.21 10.72 -3.88
C ASP A 473 23.68 10.89 -3.89
N ILE A 474 23.01 10.19 -2.98
CA ILE A 474 21.56 10.12 -2.90
C ILE A 474 21.10 10.48 -1.49
N ARG A 475 20.11 11.37 -1.41
CA ARG A 475 19.38 11.66 -0.17
C ARG A 475 17.93 11.21 -0.23
N VAL A 476 17.30 11.04 0.94
CA VAL A 476 15.89 10.72 1.05
C VAL A 476 15.11 11.98 1.43
N PHE A 477 14.03 12.23 0.71
CA PHE A 477 13.03 13.23 1.03
C PHE A 477 11.70 12.55 1.34
N GLU A 478 11.16 12.78 2.52
CA GLU A 478 9.88 12.22 2.94
C GLU A 478 8.74 13.17 2.56
N GLY A 479 7.82 12.69 1.73
CA GLY A 479 6.62 13.44 1.37
C GLY A 479 5.72 13.67 2.57
N ALA A 480 4.90 14.71 2.55
CA ALA A 480 4.09 15.11 3.70
C ALA A 480 2.58 14.80 3.54
N GLY A 481 2.22 13.80 2.74
CA GLY A 481 0.84 13.36 2.57
C GLY A 481 0.03 14.25 1.61
N ALA A 482 0.36 14.21 0.31
CA ALA A 482 -0.43 14.84 -0.74
C ALA A 482 -0.29 14.04 -2.04
N PHE A 483 -1.32 13.31 -2.45
CA PHE A 483 -1.34 12.47 -3.67
C PHE A 483 -0.89 13.23 -4.94
N VAL A 484 -1.23 14.53 -5.01
CA VAL A 484 -0.84 15.36 -6.15
C VAL A 484 0.68 15.46 -6.34
N CYS A 485 1.48 15.20 -5.29
CA CYS A 485 2.94 15.21 -5.37
C CYS A 485 3.53 14.04 -6.17
N GLY A 486 2.72 13.03 -6.55
CA GLY A 486 3.08 12.07 -7.60
C GLY A 486 3.24 12.70 -8.99
N GLU A 487 2.64 13.87 -9.25
CA GLU A 487 2.87 14.64 -10.47
C GLU A 487 4.23 15.34 -10.43
N GLU A 488 5.02 15.22 -11.52
CA GLU A 488 6.44 15.62 -11.56
C GLU A 488 6.70 17.05 -11.07
N THR A 489 5.87 18.03 -11.46
CA THR A 489 6.08 19.43 -11.10
C THR A 489 5.61 19.75 -9.69
N ALA A 490 4.61 19.05 -9.19
CA ALA A 490 4.15 19.15 -7.80
C ALA A 490 5.17 18.52 -6.84
N LEU A 491 5.78 17.40 -7.23
CA LEU A 491 6.87 16.75 -6.50
C LEU A 491 8.07 17.69 -6.35
N ILE A 492 8.49 18.36 -7.44
CA ILE A 492 9.55 19.37 -7.41
C ILE A 492 9.18 20.49 -6.44
N ALA A 493 7.96 21.04 -6.55
CA ALA A 493 7.51 22.10 -5.65
C ALA A 493 7.54 21.67 -4.18
N SER A 494 7.23 20.41 -3.88
CA SER A 494 7.33 19.84 -2.53
C SER A 494 8.76 19.80 -2.03
N ILE A 495 9.72 19.32 -2.82
CA ILE A 495 11.15 19.31 -2.46
C ILE A 495 11.67 20.75 -2.25
N GLU A 496 11.18 21.72 -2.99
CA GLU A 496 11.50 23.15 -2.85
C GLU A 496 10.80 23.84 -1.66
N GLY A 497 10.11 23.09 -0.80
CA GLY A 497 9.43 23.63 0.38
C GLY A 497 8.19 24.47 0.06
N LYS A 498 7.49 24.16 -1.02
CA LYS A 498 6.27 24.85 -1.48
C LYS A 498 5.07 23.93 -1.41
N ARG A 499 3.84 24.47 -1.57
CA ARG A 499 2.66 23.65 -1.85
C ARG A 499 2.89 22.82 -3.10
N GLY A 500 2.48 21.58 -3.11
CA GLY A 500 2.55 20.67 -4.25
C GLY A 500 1.60 21.08 -5.39
N PHE A 501 1.77 22.28 -5.91
CA PHE A 501 0.97 22.81 -7.01
C PHE A 501 1.60 22.48 -8.36
N PRO A 502 0.91 21.69 -9.22
CA PRO A 502 1.39 21.44 -10.58
C PRO A 502 1.59 22.73 -11.37
N HIS A 503 2.61 22.74 -12.23
CA HIS A 503 2.90 23.83 -13.15
C HIS A 503 2.50 23.49 -14.59
N LEU A 504 2.26 24.52 -15.40
CA LEU A 504 2.09 24.35 -16.85
C LEU A 504 3.41 23.90 -17.49
N ARG A 505 3.30 23.03 -18.47
CA ARG A 505 4.43 22.60 -19.30
C ARG A 505 4.21 23.04 -20.74
N PRO A 506 5.18 23.58 -21.48
CA PRO A 506 6.59 23.81 -21.13
C PRO A 506 6.83 24.99 -20.14
N PRO A 507 7.99 25.06 -19.43
CA PRO A 507 9.12 24.15 -19.56
C PRO A 507 8.85 22.79 -18.90
N TYR A 508 9.45 21.72 -19.43
CA TYR A 508 9.43 20.38 -18.83
C TYR A 508 10.53 20.25 -17.77
N PRO A 509 10.40 19.37 -16.77
CA PRO A 509 11.45 19.13 -15.77
C PRO A 509 12.82 18.77 -16.38
N ALA A 510 12.83 18.14 -17.54
CA ALA A 510 14.05 17.86 -18.29
C ALA A 510 14.81 19.12 -18.73
N GLN A 511 14.15 20.28 -18.80
CA GLN A 511 14.71 21.57 -19.18
C GLN A 511 14.91 22.46 -17.95
N SER A 512 13.89 22.57 -17.09
CA SER A 512 13.87 23.41 -15.90
C SER A 512 13.03 22.70 -14.83
N GLY A 513 13.67 21.89 -14.01
CA GLY A 513 13.09 21.12 -12.92
C GLY A 513 13.48 21.66 -11.55
N LEU A 514 14.03 20.81 -10.69
CA LEU A 514 14.40 21.13 -9.31
C LEU A 514 15.42 22.29 -9.28
N PHE A 515 15.10 23.33 -8.52
CA PHE A 515 15.87 24.58 -8.43
C PHE A 515 16.18 25.20 -9.80
N GLY A 516 15.28 25.00 -10.78
CA GLY A 516 15.44 25.49 -12.14
C GLY A 516 16.46 24.73 -13.00
N LYS A 517 16.97 23.59 -12.52
CA LYS A 517 17.98 22.76 -13.21
C LYS A 517 17.34 21.58 -13.92
N PRO A 518 17.96 21.05 -15.00
CA PRO A 518 17.48 19.83 -15.66
C PRO A 518 17.36 18.67 -14.68
N THR A 519 16.17 18.04 -14.62
CA THR A 519 15.84 17.02 -13.65
C THR A 519 15.22 15.82 -14.35
N LEU A 520 15.80 14.63 -14.10
CA LEU A 520 15.23 13.36 -14.50
C LEU A 520 14.36 12.83 -13.37
N ILE A 521 13.08 12.54 -13.65
CA ILE A 521 12.17 11.93 -12.70
C ILE A 521 11.71 10.59 -13.27
N ASN A 522 12.00 9.50 -12.57
CA ASN A 522 11.53 8.17 -12.88
C ASN A 522 10.85 7.52 -11.67
N ASN A 523 9.85 6.69 -11.93
CA ASN A 523 9.18 5.89 -10.93
C ASN A 523 10.08 4.73 -10.43
N VAL A 524 9.81 4.20 -9.24
CA VAL A 524 10.56 3.12 -8.58
C VAL A 524 10.67 1.87 -9.46
N GLU A 525 9.53 1.35 -9.97
CA GLU A 525 9.52 0.16 -10.82
C GLU A 525 10.29 0.39 -12.12
N THR A 526 10.22 1.59 -12.71
CA THR A 526 11.01 1.92 -13.90
C THR A 526 12.50 1.78 -13.63
N LEU A 527 12.98 2.32 -12.50
CA LEU A 527 14.40 2.25 -12.13
C LEU A 527 14.84 0.82 -11.81
N SER A 528 13.98 0.00 -11.20
CA SER A 528 14.31 -1.39 -10.88
C SER A 528 14.58 -2.27 -12.11
N GLN A 529 14.04 -1.90 -13.30
CA GLN A 529 14.25 -2.64 -14.54
C GLN A 529 15.54 -2.26 -15.28
N ILE A 530 16.13 -1.11 -14.97
CA ILE A 530 17.30 -0.56 -15.70
C ILE A 530 18.50 -1.48 -15.60
N SER A 531 18.84 -1.97 -14.41
CA SER A 531 19.99 -2.86 -14.25
C SER A 531 19.83 -4.19 -15.03
N TYR A 532 18.61 -4.72 -15.16
CA TYR A 532 18.32 -5.89 -15.99
C TYR A 532 18.58 -5.57 -17.47
N ILE A 533 18.06 -4.44 -17.98
CA ILE A 533 18.26 -4.02 -19.38
C ILE A 533 19.74 -3.90 -19.71
N ILE A 534 20.53 -3.27 -18.83
CA ILE A 534 21.98 -3.08 -19.06
C ILE A 534 22.76 -4.40 -18.94
N ARG A 535 22.38 -5.27 -17.99
CA ARG A 535 23.05 -6.56 -17.76
C ARG A 535 22.75 -7.57 -18.87
N LYS A 536 21.49 -7.71 -19.25
CA LYS A 536 21.03 -8.71 -20.23
C LYS A 536 21.00 -8.21 -21.67
N GLY A 537 20.95 -6.89 -21.86
CA GLY A 537 20.82 -6.24 -23.15
C GLY A 537 19.37 -5.95 -23.56
N ALA A 538 19.18 -4.88 -24.35
CA ALA A 538 17.87 -4.49 -24.86
C ALA A 538 17.25 -5.58 -25.74
N ASP A 539 18.05 -6.33 -26.50
CA ASP A 539 17.58 -7.41 -27.37
C ASP A 539 16.91 -8.55 -26.59
N GLU A 540 17.34 -8.80 -25.36
CA GLU A 540 16.70 -9.78 -24.49
C GLU A 540 15.42 -9.22 -23.88
N TYR A 541 15.47 -7.96 -23.47
CA TYR A 541 14.32 -7.30 -22.86
C TYR A 541 13.12 -7.16 -23.81
N ILE A 542 13.37 -6.86 -25.10
CA ILE A 542 12.30 -6.70 -26.10
C ILE A 542 11.56 -7.99 -26.46
N LYS A 543 12.11 -9.17 -26.10
CA LYS A 543 11.43 -10.46 -26.29
C LYS A 543 10.24 -10.63 -25.35
N VAL A 544 10.15 -9.82 -24.29
CA VAL A 544 9.09 -9.85 -23.30
C VAL A 544 8.15 -8.67 -23.54
N GLY A 545 6.84 -8.91 -23.50
CA GLY A 545 5.83 -7.89 -23.70
C GLY A 545 5.33 -7.74 -25.13
N THR A 546 4.53 -6.71 -25.38
CA THR A 546 3.96 -6.37 -26.72
C THR A 546 4.89 -5.43 -27.49
N GLU A 547 4.60 -5.22 -28.77
CA GLU A 547 5.33 -4.24 -29.58
C GLU A 547 5.22 -2.81 -29.02
N GLY A 548 4.03 -2.44 -28.53
CA GLY A 548 3.75 -1.10 -27.95
C GLY A 548 4.18 -0.94 -26.50
N SER A 549 4.39 -2.07 -25.77
CA SER A 549 4.69 -2.07 -24.35
C SER A 549 5.62 -3.23 -24.00
N ARG A 550 6.95 -2.96 -24.00
CA ARG A 550 7.98 -3.95 -23.75
C ARG A 550 8.18 -4.22 -22.26
N GLY A 551 8.68 -5.44 -21.96
CA GLY A 551 9.03 -5.90 -20.62
C GLY A 551 7.82 -6.35 -19.80
N THR A 552 7.94 -6.23 -18.48
CA THR A 552 6.95 -6.67 -17.50
C THR A 552 6.27 -5.50 -16.81
N LYS A 553 5.19 -5.78 -16.10
CA LYS A 553 4.53 -4.85 -15.18
C LYS A 553 4.25 -5.55 -13.86
N VAL A 554 4.57 -4.86 -12.78
CA VAL A 554 4.20 -5.28 -11.43
C VAL A 554 2.79 -4.78 -11.10
N PHE A 555 1.93 -5.67 -10.61
CA PHE A 555 0.57 -5.33 -10.18
C PHE A 555 0.33 -5.68 -8.71
N ALA A 556 -0.40 -4.81 -8.05
CA ALA A 556 -1.05 -5.08 -6.78
C ALA A 556 -2.45 -5.64 -7.06
N LEU A 557 -2.59 -6.96 -7.01
CA LEU A 557 -3.85 -7.67 -7.23
C LEU A 557 -4.65 -7.71 -5.93
N ALA A 558 -5.82 -7.10 -5.91
CA ALA A 558 -6.64 -6.96 -4.72
C ALA A 558 -8.15 -6.96 -5.05
N GLY A 559 -9.01 -6.83 -4.04
CA GLY A 559 -10.47 -6.81 -4.18
C GLY A 559 -11.09 -8.17 -3.92
N LYS A 560 -12.07 -8.56 -4.74
CA LYS A 560 -12.86 -9.79 -4.61
C LYS A 560 -12.21 -11.00 -5.33
N VAL A 561 -10.92 -11.23 -5.07
CA VAL A 561 -10.12 -12.28 -5.71
C VAL A 561 -9.61 -13.29 -4.67
N ASN A 562 -9.58 -14.57 -5.02
CA ASN A 562 -9.14 -15.63 -4.10
C ASN A 562 -7.68 -15.49 -3.68
N HIS A 563 -6.79 -15.17 -4.63
CA HIS A 563 -5.36 -15.06 -4.39
C HIS A 563 -4.89 -13.64 -4.68
N GLY A 564 -5.01 -12.75 -3.69
CA GLY A 564 -4.48 -11.40 -3.76
C GLY A 564 -3.00 -11.33 -3.39
N GLY A 565 -2.29 -10.35 -3.95
CA GLY A 565 -0.87 -10.14 -3.66
C GLY A 565 -0.16 -9.29 -4.70
N LEU A 566 1.18 -9.37 -4.70
CA LEU A 566 2.01 -8.70 -5.67
C LEU A 566 2.39 -9.70 -6.78
N ILE A 567 2.08 -9.37 -8.01
CA ILE A 567 2.39 -10.18 -9.19
C ILE A 567 3.21 -9.39 -10.19
N GLU A 568 4.07 -10.07 -10.95
CA GLU A 568 4.78 -9.48 -12.08
C GLU A 568 4.54 -10.33 -13.32
N VAL A 569 3.93 -9.72 -14.35
CA VAL A 569 3.54 -10.40 -15.57
C VAL A 569 4.12 -9.71 -16.81
N PRO A 570 4.36 -10.43 -17.91
CA PRO A 570 4.67 -9.81 -19.19
C PRO A 570 3.58 -8.82 -19.61
N MET A 571 3.96 -7.69 -20.17
CA MET A 571 3.00 -6.85 -20.87
C MET A 571 2.35 -7.67 -22.00
N GLY A 572 1.03 -7.52 -22.21
CA GLY A 572 0.27 -8.37 -23.13
C GLY A 572 -0.46 -9.55 -22.47
N THR A 573 -0.18 -9.86 -21.19
CA THR A 573 -1.01 -10.79 -20.42
C THR A 573 -2.44 -10.24 -20.33
N THR A 574 -3.47 -11.09 -20.48
CA THR A 574 -4.85 -10.61 -20.42
C THR A 574 -5.32 -10.40 -18.97
N LEU A 575 -6.27 -9.47 -18.77
CA LEU A 575 -6.88 -9.26 -17.45
C LEU A 575 -7.56 -10.55 -16.95
N ARG A 576 -8.15 -11.34 -17.83
CA ARG A 576 -8.76 -12.62 -17.50
C ARG A 576 -7.74 -13.62 -16.96
N GLN A 577 -6.58 -13.76 -17.64
CA GLN A 577 -5.49 -14.61 -17.14
C GLN A 577 -5.01 -14.19 -15.76
N ILE A 578 -4.88 -12.88 -15.52
CA ILE A 578 -4.49 -12.36 -14.20
C ILE A 578 -5.51 -12.72 -13.13
N VAL A 579 -6.81 -12.55 -13.40
CA VAL A 579 -7.86 -12.78 -12.41
C VAL A 579 -8.12 -14.27 -12.19
N GLU A 580 -8.26 -15.05 -13.28
CA GLU A 580 -8.71 -16.44 -13.20
C GLU A 580 -7.54 -17.41 -12.96
N GLU A 581 -6.42 -17.27 -13.71
CA GLU A 581 -5.32 -18.24 -13.63
C GLU A 581 -4.37 -17.93 -12.47
N ILE A 582 -3.95 -16.66 -12.31
CA ILE A 582 -3.04 -16.25 -11.23
C ILE A 582 -3.82 -16.00 -9.94
N GLY A 583 -4.89 -15.20 -10.03
CA GLY A 583 -5.74 -14.82 -8.91
C GLY A 583 -6.66 -15.92 -8.41
N GLY A 584 -6.80 -17.03 -9.13
CA GLY A 584 -7.64 -18.17 -8.74
C GLY A 584 -9.15 -17.88 -8.78
N GLY A 585 -9.57 -16.87 -9.56
CA GLY A 585 -10.98 -16.48 -9.72
C GLY A 585 -11.53 -15.64 -8.58
N ILE A 586 -12.85 -15.49 -8.56
CA ILE A 586 -13.56 -14.62 -7.62
C ILE A 586 -13.77 -15.33 -6.27
N GLU A 587 -13.54 -14.57 -5.19
CA GLU A 587 -13.86 -14.96 -3.82
C GLU A 587 -15.35 -15.32 -3.71
N SER A 588 -15.68 -16.36 -2.97
CA SER A 588 -17.06 -16.84 -2.74
C SER A 588 -17.79 -17.43 -3.95
N GLY A 589 -17.13 -17.66 -5.09
CA GLY A 589 -17.73 -18.25 -6.27
C GLY A 589 -18.72 -17.35 -7.01
N GLU A 590 -18.75 -16.03 -6.69
CA GLU A 590 -19.51 -15.06 -7.46
C GLU A 590 -18.93 -14.88 -8.87
N ALA A 591 -19.70 -14.29 -9.79
CA ALA A 591 -19.20 -13.97 -11.12
C ALA A 591 -18.31 -12.71 -11.09
N LEU A 592 -17.30 -12.68 -11.96
CA LEU A 592 -16.53 -11.47 -12.26
C LEU A 592 -17.43 -10.43 -12.89
N LYS A 593 -17.49 -9.22 -12.33
CA LYS A 593 -18.23 -8.10 -12.86
C LYS A 593 -17.35 -7.13 -13.65
N ALA A 594 -16.25 -6.72 -13.02
CA ALA A 594 -15.32 -5.79 -13.64
C ALA A 594 -13.93 -5.88 -12.99
N VAL A 595 -12.95 -5.37 -13.72
CA VAL A 595 -11.59 -5.11 -13.21
C VAL A 595 -11.32 -3.62 -13.27
N GLN A 596 -11.00 -3.02 -12.13
CA GLN A 596 -10.59 -1.62 -12.08
C GLN A 596 -9.07 -1.53 -12.15
N THR A 597 -8.55 -0.74 -13.09
CA THR A 597 -7.11 -0.52 -13.30
C THR A 597 -6.77 0.95 -13.15
N GLY A 598 -5.55 1.25 -12.71
CA GLY A 598 -5.01 2.60 -12.66
C GLY A 598 -5.55 3.50 -11.54
N GLY A 599 -6.10 2.89 -10.47
CA GLY A 599 -6.57 3.62 -9.30
C GLY A 599 -7.62 4.70 -9.62
N PRO A 600 -7.64 5.83 -8.91
CA PRO A 600 -8.63 6.89 -9.10
C PRO A 600 -8.49 7.62 -10.44
N SER A 601 -7.39 7.42 -11.14
CA SER A 601 -7.14 7.98 -12.48
C SER A 601 -7.55 7.02 -13.61
N GLY A 602 -7.88 5.78 -13.28
CA GLY A 602 -8.15 4.69 -14.21
C GLY A 602 -9.62 4.52 -14.56
N GLY A 603 -10.00 3.29 -14.92
CA GLY A 603 -11.36 2.96 -15.29
C GLY A 603 -11.74 1.52 -14.93
N CYS A 604 -13.03 1.23 -14.97
CA CYS A 604 -13.59 -0.10 -14.76
C CYS A 604 -13.82 -0.78 -16.10
N ILE A 605 -13.19 -1.95 -16.29
CA ILE A 605 -13.30 -2.78 -17.49
C ILE A 605 -14.26 -3.93 -17.18
N PRO A 606 -15.41 -4.06 -17.84
CA PRO A 606 -16.35 -5.13 -17.55
C PRO A 606 -15.79 -6.51 -17.94
N ALA A 607 -16.35 -7.56 -17.32
CA ALA A 607 -15.91 -8.94 -17.49
C ALA A 607 -15.85 -9.41 -18.95
N GLU A 608 -16.80 -8.94 -19.79
CA GLU A 608 -16.85 -9.26 -21.23
C GLU A 608 -15.62 -8.77 -22.02
N PHE A 609 -14.91 -7.75 -21.51
CA PHE A 609 -13.70 -7.20 -22.12
C PHE A 609 -12.41 -7.58 -21.38
N CYS A 610 -12.45 -8.48 -20.41
CA CYS A 610 -11.25 -8.91 -19.65
C CYS A 610 -10.27 -9.77 -20.45
N ASP A 611 -10.58 -10.14 -21.69
CA ASP A 611 -9.62 -10.73 -22.65
C ASP A 611 -8.68 -9.69 -23.27
N ALA A 612 -8.87 -8.41 -22.90
CA ALA A 612 -7.97 -7.35 -23.25
C ALA A 612 -6.59 -7.53 -22.62
N GLU A 613 -5.58 -7.24 -23.42
CA GLU A 613 -4.17 -7.27 -22.99
C GLU A 613 -3.85 -6.11 -22.04
N VAL A 614 -3.02 -6.38 -21.04
CA VAL A 614 -2.42 -5.37 -20.21
C VAL A 614 -1.32 -4.66 -21.02
N ASP A 615 -1.78 -3.64 -21.74
CA ASP A 615 -0.97 -2.80 -22.62
C ASP A 615 -1.43 -1.34 -22.48
N PHE A 616 -0.50 -0.35 -22.53
CA PHE A 616 -0.85 1.07 -22.35
C PHE A 616 -1.89 1.55 -23.33
N ASP A 617 -1.76 1.15 -24.59
CA ASP A 617 -2.61 1.66 -25.66
C ASP A 617 -3.94 0.90 -25.72
N ALA A 618 -3.95 -0.42 -25.41
CA ALA A 618 -5.15 -1.23 -25.33
C ALA A 618 -6.09 -0.74 -24.20
N LEU A 619 -5.55 -0.52 -22.99
CA LEU A 619 -6.34 -0.03 -21.87
C LEU A 619 -6.88 1.39 -22.11
N ASN A 620 -6.09 2.27 -22.73
CA ASN A 620 -6.54 3.63 -23.08
C ASN A 620 -7.73 3.63 -24.06
N LYS A 621 -7.76 2.72 -25.04
CA LYS A 621 -8.89 2.57 -25.99
C LYS A 621 -10.19 2.19 -25.29
N MET A 622 -10.10 1.48 -24.17
CA MET A 622 -11.26 1.09 -23.36
C MET A 622 -11.69 2.16 -22.35
N GLY A 623 -11.00 3.30 -22.29
CA GLY A 623 -11.31 4.38 -21.36
C GLY A 623 -10.73 4.16 -19.96
N ALA A 624 -9.83 3.17 -19.81
CA ALA A 624 -9.04 2.93 -18.63
C ALA A 624 -7.59 3.40 -18.83
N ILE A 625 -6.76 3.33 -17.81
CA ILE A 625 -5.30 3.52 -17.92
C ILE A 625 -4.57 2.43 -17.12
N MET A 626 -3.31 2.21 -17.46
CA MET A 626 -2.44 1.29 -16.72
C MET A 626 -2.27 1.72 -15.25
N GLY A 627 -2.12 3.02 -15.04
CA GLY A 627 -1.77 3.56 -13.74
C GLY A 627 -0.42 3.05 -13.24
N SER A 628 -0.20 3.18 -11.94
CA SER A 628 1.00 2.65 -11.30
C SER A 628 1.01 1.12 -11.17
N GLY A 629 -0.17 0.45 -11.27
CA GLY A 629 -0.30 -1.00 -11.24
C GLY A 629 -1.28 -1.52 -10.18
N GLY A 630 -2.12 -0.64 -9.62
CA GLY A 630 -3.28 -1.09 -8.83
C GLY A 630 -4.29 -1.81 -9.72
N LEU A 631 -4.67 -3.04 -9.35
CA LEU A 631 -5.64 -3.86 -10.03
C LEU A 631 -6.64 -4.42 -9.04
N VAL A 632 -7.87 -3.90 -9.08
CA VAL A 632 -8.92 -4.25 -8.14
C VAL A 632 -10.03 -5.02 -8.83
N VAL A 633 -10.26 -6.23 -8.36
CA VAL A 633 -11.26 -7.15 -8.90
C VAL A 633 -12.60 -6.89 -8.21
N LEU A 634 -13.66 -6.73 -9.00
CA LEU A 634 -15.02 -6.45 -8.57
C LEU A 634 -15.94 -7.60 -9.01
N SER A 635 -16.77 -8.09 -8.08
CA SER A 635 -17.76 -9.12 -8.32
C SER A 635 -19.15 -8.52 -8.55
N GLU A 636 -20.12 -9.37 -8.88
CA GLU A 636 -21.53 -8.97 -9.07
C GLU A 636 -22.13 -8.27 -7.84
N SER A 637 -21.60 -8.51 -6.64
CA SER A 637 -22.04 -7.82 -5.42
C SER A 637 -21.53 -6.36 -5.30
N SER A 638 -20.71 -5.87 -6.24
CA SER A 638 -20.17 -4.51 -6.23
C SER A 638 -21.10 -3.54 -6.98
N CYS A 639 -21.49 -2.43 -6.36
CA CYS A 639 -22.25 -1.35 -6.99
C CYS A 639 -21.32 -0.42 -7.77
N MET A 640 -21.51 -0.31 -9.08
CA MET A 640 -20.64 0.49 -9.94
C MET A 640 -20.81 1.99 -9.75
N VAL A 641 -22.00 2.44 -9.31
CA VAL A 641 -22.25 3.85 -8.94
C VAL A 641 -21.49 4.23 -7.67
N ASP A 642 -21.49 3.36 -6.65
CA ASP A 642 -20.75 3.59 -5.41
C ASP A 642 -19.25 3.54 -5.63
N VAL A 643 -18.76 2.61 -6.47
CA VAL A 643 -17.35 2.53 -6.87
C VAL A 643 -16.89 3.81 -7.57
N ALA A 644 -17.68 4.33 -8.50
CA ALA A 644 -17.39 5.59 -9.20
C ALA A 644 -17.38 6.78 -8.22
N ARG A 645 -18.36 6.82 -7.31
CA ARG A 645 -18.44 7.82 -6.24
C ARG A 645 -17.22 7.77 -5.32
N TYR A 646 -16.81 6.59 -4.90
CA TYR A 646 -15.63 6.38 -4.06
C TYR A 646 -14.36 6.99 -4.70
N PHE A 647 -14.05 6.66 -5.96
CA PHE A 647 -12.87 7.18 -6.64
C PHE A 647 -12.92 8.69 -6.84
N LEU A 648 -14.10 9.21 -7.16
CA LEU A 648 -14.27 10.64 -7.36
C LEU A 648 -14.16 11.42 -6.04
N ASN A 649 -14.65 10.86 -4.93
CA ASN A 649 -14.49 11.44 -3.60
C ASN A 649 -13.00 11.51 -3.21
N PHE A 650 -12.27 10.40 -3.37
CA PHE A 650 -10.83 10.39 -3.15
C PHE A 650 -10.12 11.50 -3.96
N THR A 651 -10.43 11.61 -5.26
CA THR A 651 -9.81 12.64 -6.11
C THR A 651 -10.21 14.06 -5.70
N SER A 652 -11.41 14.25 -5.13
CA SER A 652 -11.86 15.53 -4.59
C SER A 652 -11.07 15.94 -3.36
N GLU A 653 -10.83 15.00 -2.45
CA GLU A 653 -10.04 15.19 -1.22
C GLU A 653 -8.58 15.48 -1.53
N GLU A 654 -8.02 14.80 -2.54
CA GLU A 654 -6.62 14.95 -2.99
C GLU A 654 -6.40 16.09 -4.00
N SER A 655 -7.44 16.84 -4.31
CA SER A 655 -7.32 17.98 -5.21
C SER A 655 -6.49 19.10 -4.60
N CYS A 656 -5.42 19.52 -5.27
CA CYS A 656 -4.60 20.66 -4.82
C CYS A 656 -5.36 22.01 -4.80
N GLY A 657 -6.57 22.07 -5.36
CA GLY A 657 -7.41 23.27 -5.38
C GLY A 657 -7.00 24.37 -6.37
N LYS A 658 -5.91 24.21 -7.14
CA LYS A 658 -5.36 25.26 -8.01
C LYS A 658 -6.29 25.64 -9.17
N CYS A 659 -6.83 24.65 -9.91
CA CYS A 659 -7.67 24.94 -11.07
C CYS A 659 -9.16 24.75 -10.78
N THR A 660 -10.01 25.62 -11.33
CA THR A 660 -11.46 25.63 -11.11
C THR A 660 -12.14 24.34 -11.57
N PHE A 661 -11.72 23.81 -12.71
CA PHE A 661 -12.31 22.58 -13.27
C PHE A 661 -12.15 21.37 -12.33
N CYS A 662 -11.00 21.22 -11.69
CA CYS A 662 -10.78 20.17 -10.69
C CYS A 662 -11.51 20.54 -9.38
N ARG A 663 -11.16 21.68 -8.76
CA ARG A 663 -11.68 22.08 -7.45
C ARG A 663 -13.21 22.14 -7.36
N VAL A 664 -13.88 22.77 -8.33
CA VAL A 664 -15.34 22.95 -8.33
C VAL A 664 -16.02 21.84 -9.12
N GLY A 665 -15.47 21.47 -10.28
CA GLY A 665 -16.12 20.52 -11.19
C GLY A 665 -16.24 19.13 -10.59
N ILE A 666 -15.19 18.60 -9.95
CA ILE A 666 -15.24 17.29 -9.29
C ILE A 666 -16.30 17.30 -8.18
N ARG A 667 -16.39 18.37 -7.40
CA ARG A 667 -17.40 18.49 -6.34
C ARG A 667 -18.82 18.47 -6.92
N ARG A 668 -19.07 19.13 -8.04
CA ARG A 668 -20.38 19.09 -8.71
C ARG A 668 -20.73 17.70 -9.27
N MET A 669 -19.74 16.95 -9.76
CA MET A 669 -19.98 15.56 -10.13
C MET A 669 -20.32 14.71 -8.90
N LEU A 670 -19.63 14.90 -7.77
CA LEU A 670 -19.95 14.23 -6.50
C LEU A 670 -21.35 14.54 -6.01
N ASP A 671 -21.81 15.81 -6.07
CA ASP A 671 -23.17 16.18 -5.71
C ASP A 671 -24.23 15.38 -6.50
N ILE A 672 -23.96 15.06 -7.78
CA ILE A 672 -24.83 14.21 -8.60
C ILE A 672 -24.74 12.74 -8.18
N LEU A 673 -23.54 12.21 -7.94
CA LEU A 673 -23.36 10.83 -7.47
C LEU A 673 -23.97 10.62 -6.09
N ASP A 674 -23.90 11.61 -5.19
CA ASP A 674 -24.56 11.58 -3.87
C ASP A 674 -26.10 11.53 -4.03
N LYS A 675 -26.66 12.25 -5.00
CA LYS A 675 -28.10 12.12 -5.31
C LYS A 675 -28.44 10.71 -5.82
N LEU A 676 -27.58 10.13 -6.67
CA LEU A 676 -27.78 8.78 -7.19
C LEU A 676 -27.80 7.74 -6.07
N VAL A 677 -26.79 7.71 -5.20
CA VAL A 677 -26.70 6.71 -4.12
C VAL A 677 -27.73 6.94 -3.00
N THR A 678 -28.42 8.08 -3.02
CA THR A 678 -29.52 8.38 -2.08
C THR A 678 -30.90 8.29 -2.74
N GLY A 679 -31.01 7.90 -4.03
CA GLY A 679 -32.28 7.77 -4.77
C GLY A 679 -32.98 9.10 -5.07
N LYS A 680 -32.27 10.21 -5.09
CA LYS A 680 -32.79 11.57 -5.30
C LYS A 680 -32.46 12.14 -6.69
N ALA A 681 -31.72 11.40 -7.50
CA ALA A 681 -31.32 11.82 -8.84
C ALA A 681 -32.48 11.72 -9.85
N LYS A 682 -32.36 12.46 -10.96
CA LYS A 682 -33.24 12.41 -12.12
C LYS A 682 -32.44 11.96 -13.35
N MET A 683 -33.17 11.55 -14.43
CA MET A 683 -32.50 11.14 -15.68
C MET A 683 -31.59 12.25 -16.25
N GLU A 684 -32.02 13.51 -16.16
CA GLU A 684 -31.25 14.68 -16.62
C GLU A 684 -29.91 14.85 -15.88
N ASP A 685 -29.84 14.36 -14.62
CA ASP A 685 -28.59 14.38 -13.84
C ASP A 685 -27.51 13.48 -14.46
N LEU A 686 -27.90 12.40 -15.18
CA LEU A 686 -26.93 11.51 -15.86
C LEU A 686 -26.26 12.21 -17.03
N ASP A 687 -27.04 12.90 -17.87
CA ASP A 687 -26.50 13.63 -19.02
C ASP A 687 -25.59 14.79 -18.54
N ARG A 688 -26.01 15.48 -17.47
CA ARG A 688 -25.21 16.53 -16.85
C ARG A 688 -23.92 16.01 -16.23
N LEU A 689 -23.96 14.80 -15.63
CA LEU A 689 -22.75 14.15 -15.08
C LEU A 689 -21.73 13.87 -16.18
N GLU A 690 -22.19 13.34 -17.33
CA GLU A 690 -21.35 13.03 -18.47
C GLU A 690 -20.75 14.31 -19.11
N GLU A 691 -21.55 15.37 -19.26
CA GLU A 691 -21.11 16.67 -19.77
C GLU A 691 -20.03 17.29 -18.88
N LEU A 692 -20.26 17.33 -17.55
CA LEU A 692 -19.29 17.81 -16.57
C LEU A 692 -17.99 17.01 -16.61
N ALA A 693 -18.09 15.68 -16.66
CA ALA A 693 -16.94 14.79 -16.72
C ALA A 693 -16.06 15.08 -17.95
N ASN A 694 -16.67 15.22 -19.12
CA ASN A 694 -15.97 15.54 -20.36
C ASN A 694 -15.36 16.95 -20.33
N SER A 695 -16.02 17.93 -19.72
CA SER A 695 -15.53 19.30 -19.58
C SER A 695 -14.29 19.35 -18.67
N ILE A 696 -14.31 18.63 -17.54
CA ILE A 696 -13.17 18.55 -16.62
C ILE A 696 -11.98 17.86 -17.29
N LYS A 697 -12.23 16.74 -17.99
CA LYS A 697 -11.20 15.97 -18.71
C LYS A 697 -10.45 16.83 -19.73
N LYS A 698 -11.15 17.72 -20.43
CA LYS A 698 -10.56 18.63 -21.43
C LYS A 698 -9.78 19.80 -20.81
N SER A 699 -10.28 20.34 -19.70
CA SER A 699 -9.89 21.68 -19.23
C SER A 699 -9.07 21.69 -17.94
N ALA A 700 -8.97 20.59 -17.20
CA ALA A 700 -8.14 20.53 -15.99
C ALA A 700 -6.65 20.71 -16.30
N LEU A 701 -5.91 21.30 -15.35
CA LEU A 701 -4.51 21.70 -15.52
C LEU A 701 -3.55 20.51 -15.62
N CYS A 702 -3.66 19.54 -14.70
CA CYS A 702 -2.73 18.43 -14.53
C CYS A 702 -3.38 17.08 -14.79
N GLY A 703 -2.58 16.01 -14.74
CA GLY A 703 -3.03 14.62 -14.92
C GLY A 703 -4.15 14.24 -13.96
N LEU A 704 -4.01 14.54 -12.66
CA LEU A 704 -5.02 14.22 -11.65
C LEU A 704 -6.41 14.73 -12.04
N GLY A 705 -6.54 16.03 -12.34
CA GLY A 705 -7.83 16.60 -12.72
C GLY A 705 -8.36 16.07 -14.06
N LYS A 706 -7.47 15.82 -15.04
CA LYS A 706 -7.87 15.29 -16.36
C LYS A 706 -8.35 13.85 -16.30
N THR A 707 -7.84 13.06 -15.38
CA THR A 707 -8.18 11.62 -15.27
C THR A 707 -9.24 11.32 -14.21
N ALA A 708 -9.47 12.23 -13.25
CA ALA A 708 -10.50 12.09 -12.22
C ALA A 708 -11.89 11.64 -12.74
N PRO A 709 -12.38 12.09 -13.90
CA PRO A 709 -13.65 11.65 -14.45
C PRO A 709 -13.64 10.24 -15.04
N ASN A 710 -12.49 9.60 -15.27
CA ASN A 710 -12.41 8.31 -15.97
C ASN A 710 -13.22 7.19 -15.29
N PRO A 711 -13.15 6.98 -13.96
CA PRO A 711 -13.98 5.96 -13.31
C PRO A 711 -15.48 6.19 -13.56
N VAL A 712 -15.93 7.44 -13.49
CA VAL A 712 -17.33 7.80 -13.75
C VAL A 712 -17.71 7.55 -15.22
N LEU A 713 -16.88 8.01 -16.15
CA LEU A 713 -17.14 7.84 -17.60
C LEU A 713 -17.15 6.36 -18.01
N SER A 714 -16.23 5.55 -17.47
CA SER A 714 -16.19 4.11 -17.79
C SER A 714 -17.39 3.36 -17.19
N THR A 715 -17.74 3.64 -15.95
CA THR A 715 -18.91 2.99 -15.32
C THR A 715 -20.22 3.47 -15.95
N LEU A 716 -20.35 4.73 -16.29
CA LEU A 716 -21.53 5.25 -17.00
C LEU A 716 -21.67 4.64 -18.40
N ARG A 717 -20.54 4.41 -19.10
CA ARG A 717 -20.52 3.79 -20.43
C ARG A 717 -20.92 2.32 -20.40
N TYR A 718 -20.40 1.56 -19.45
CA TYR A 718 -20.53 0.10 -19.45
C TYR A 718 -21.63 -0.42 -18.52
N PHE A 719 -22.05 0.34 -17.52
CA PHE A 719 -23.02 -0.04 -16.50
C PHE A 719 -24.13 1.00 -16.35
N ARG A 720 -24.53 1.63 -17.47
CA ARG A 720 -25.56 2.68 -17.49
C ARG A 720 -26.87 2.23 -16.85
N ASN A 721 -27.24 0.96 -17.02
CA ASN A 721 -28.42 0.37 -16.40
C ASN A 721 -28.43 0.50 -14.86
N GLU A 722 -27.27 0.37 -14.20
CA GLU A 722 -27.21 0.57 -12.75
C GLU A 722 -27.46 2.03 -12.36
N TYR A 723 -26.99 2.98 -13.15
CA TYR A 723 -27.26 4.41 -12.94
C TYR A 723 -28.75 4.73 -13.10
N GLU A 724 -29.39 4.18 -14.11
CA GLU A 724 -30.84 4.34 -14.35
C GLU A 724 -31.67 3.68 -13.25
N GLU A 725 -31.25 2.54 -12.74
CA GLU A 725 -31.86 1.90 -11.56
C GLU A 725 -31.76 2.79 -10.32
N HIS A 726 -30.59 3.40 -10.08
CA HIS A 726 -30.40 4.33 -8.97
C HIS A 726 -31.27 5.58 -9.08
N VAL A 727 -31.52 6.09 -10.29
CA VAL A 727 -32.53 7.15 -10.53
C VAL A 727 -33.93 6.68 -10.11
N ASN A 728 -34.23 5.39 -10.31
CA ASN A 728 -35.52 4.78 -9.91
C ASN A 728 -35.54 4.35 -8.42
N GLY A 729 -34.49 4.66 -7.65
CA GLY A 729 -34.38 4.33 -6.21
C GLY A 729 -34.04 2.86 -5.94
N ILE A 730 -33.41 2.16 -6.89
CA ILE A 730 -33.04 0.75 -6.78
C ILE A 730 -31.52 0.63 -6.80
N CYS A 731 -30.96 0.03 -5.75
CA CYS A 731 -29.59 -0.45 -5.74
C CYS A 731 -29.59 -1.98 -5.73
N ARG A 732 -29.36 -2.60 -6.88
CA ARG A 732 -29.41 -4.05 -7.09
C ARG A 732 -28.50 -4.84 -6.13
N THR A 733 -27.34 -4.30 -5.80
CA THR A 733 -26.36 -4.94 -4.92
C THR A 733 -26.61 -4.72 -3.43
N GLY A 734 -27.53 -3.82 -3.08
CA GLY A 734 -27.77 -3.45 -1.68
C GLY A 734 -26.60 -2.75 -0.99
N SER A 735 -25.67 -2.15 -1.74
CA SER A 735 -24.51 -1.45 -1.19
C SER A 735 -24.84 -0.03 -0.75
N CYS A 736 -25.81 0.63 -1.41
CA CYS A 736 -26.21 2.01 -1.14
C CYS A 736 -27.18 2.07 0.05
N LYS A 737 -26.68 2.38 1.25
CA LYS A 737 -27.43 2.34 2.51
C LYS A 737 -28.79 3.03 2.46
N HIS A 738 -28.89 4.20 1.83
CA HIS A 738 -30.16 4.97 1.78
C HIS A 738 -31.25 4.35 0.90
N MET A 739 -30.92 3.32 0.10
CA MET A 739 -31.83 2.66 -0.83
C MET A 739 -32.19 1.24 -0.39
N VAL A 740 -31.71 0.83 0.78
CA VAL A 740 -31.87 -0.52 1.31
C VAL A 740 -32.48 -0.46 2.71
N LYS A 741 -33.33 -1.42 3.02
CA LYS A 741 -33.79 -1.69 4.38
C LYS A 741 -33.35 -3.10 4.77
N LEU A 742 -33.09 -3.27 6.06
CA LEU A 742 -32.90 -4.60 6.62
C LEU A 742 -34.24 -5.11 7.13
N GLU A 743 -34.62 -6.32 6.71
CA GLU A 743 -35.85 -6.96 7.08
C GLU A 743 -35.56 -8.36 7.66
N ILE A 744 -36.28 -8.72 8.71
CA ILE A 744 -36.18 -10.03 9.31
C ILE A 744 -37.27 -10.90 8.69
N THR A 745 -36.88 -12.01 8.06
CA THR A 745 -37.76 -12.99 7.41
C THR A 745 -38.44 -13.90 8.43
N ASP A 746 -39.35 -14.74 7.95
CA ASP A 746 -40.04 -15.73 8.79
C ASP A 746 -39.15 -16.88 9.24
N ASP A 747 -37.93 -16.98 8.72
CA ASP A 747 -36.91 -17.93 9.18
C ASP A 747 -36.34 -17.58 10.57
N CYS A 748 -36.71 -16.46 11.14
CA CYS A 748 -36.25 -15.99 12.43
C CYS A 748 -36.83 -16.86 13.58
N VAL A 749 -35.96 -17.51 14.30
CA VAL A 749 -36.30 -18.36 15.46
C VAL A 749 -36.34 -17.63 16.80
N GLY A 750 -36.08 -16.33 16.81
CA GLY A 750 -36.09 -15.50 18.02
C GLY A 750 -34.94 -15.77 19.01
N CYS A 751 -33.75 -16.10 18.51
CA CYS A 751 -32.57 -16.43 19.34
C CYS A 751 -31.92 -15.23 20.05
N THR A 752 -32.31 -13.99 19.74
CA THR A 752 -31.86 -12.71 20.33
C THR A 752 -30.42 -12.29 20.00
N LYS A 753 -29.60 -13.07 19.32
CA LYS A 753 -28.20 -12.72 19.01
C LYS A 753 -28.09 -11.37 18.29
N CYS A 754 -28.83 -11.17 17.20
CA CYS A 754 -28.82 -9.95 16.41
C CYS A 754 -29.24 -8.69 17.20
N ALA A 755 -30.14 -8.84 18.17
CA ALA A 755 -30.57 -7.70 19.00
C ALA A 755 -29.53 -7.31 20.03
N ARG A 756 -28.82 -8.31 20.60
CA ARG A 756 -27.75 -8.07 21.58
C ARG A 756 -26.51 -7.45 20.95
N SER A 757 -26.20 -7.77 19.70
CA SER A 757 -25.08 -7.20 18.95
C SER A 757 -25.44 -5.89 18.24
N CYS A 758 -26.70 -5.44 18.30
CA CYS A 758 -27.12 -4.20 17.63
C CYS A 758 -26.62 -2.95 18.39
N PRO A 759 -25.68 -2.18 17.84
CA PRO A 759 -25.08 -1.04 18.56
C PRO A 759 -26.02 0.18 18.68
N SER A 760 -27.08 0.22 17.87
CA SER A 760 -28.09 1.29 17.90
C SER A 760 -29.40 0.84 18.55
N GLU A 761 -29.42 -0.35 19.16
CA GLU A 761 -30.61 -0.95 19.79
C GLU A 761 -31.86 -0.94 18.89
N ALA A 762 -31.62 -0.98 17.57
CA ALA A 762 -32.69 -0.87 16.57
C ALA A 762 -33.52 -2.15 16.39
N ILE A 763 -33.23 -3.23 17.10
CA ILE A 763 -33.94 -4.50 16.95
C ILE A 763 -34.81 -4.77 18.18
N GLU A 764 -36.11 -4.63 17.99
CA GLU A 764 -37.09 -5.02 18.97
C GLU A 764 -37.19 -6.55 19.03
N TYR A 765 -37.04 -7.12 20.22
CA TYR A 765 -37.01 -8.56 20.36
C TYR A 765 -37.86 -9.09 21.51
N THR A 766 -38.46 -10.23 21.27
CA THR A 766 -39.04 -11.09 22.30
C THR A 766 -38.43 -12.49 22.09
N PRO A 767 -37.84 -13.14 23.10
CA PRO A 767 -37.29 -14.47 22.95
C PRO A 767 -38.31 -15.44 22.33
N TYR A 768 -37.82 -16.27 21.39
CA TYR A 768 -38.63 -17.27 20.66
C TYR A 768 -39.73 -16.70 19.75
N LYS A 769 -39.68 -15.41 19.44
CA LYS A 769 -40.57 -14.76 18.43
C LYS A 769 -39.74 -14.07 17.37
N LYS A 770 -40.30 -13.93 16.17
CA LYS A 770 -39.71 -13.14 15.09
C LYS A 770 -39.43 -11.71 15.59
N HIS A 771 -38.21 -11.25 15.39
CA HIS A 771 -37.78 -9.89 15.77
C HIS A 771 -38.21 -8.87 14.72
N VAL A 772 -38.16 -7.59 15.06
CA VAL A 772 -38.49 -6.48 14.16
C VAL A 772 -37.39 -5.43 14.22
N ILE A 773 -36.97 -4.93 13.05
CA ILE A 773 -35.99 -3.85 12.95
C ILE A 773 -36.70 -2.51 12.85
N ASN A 774 -36.41 -1.61 13.78
CA ASN A 774 -36.80 -0.21 13.69
C ASN A 774 -35.88 0.47 12.64
N THR A 775 -36.43 0.73 11.45
CA THR A 775 -35.68 1.27 10.31
C THR A 775 -35.16 2.68 10.55
N ASP A 776 -35.79 3.46 11.42
CA ASP A 776 -35.41 4.86 11.74
C ASP A 776 -34.21 4.90 12.72
N ALA A 777 -34.09 3.91 13.60
CA ALA A 777 -32.98 3.76 14.53
C ALA A 777 -31.81 2.97 13.91
N CYS A 778 -32.04 2.21 12.83
CA CYS A 778 -31.06 1.31 12.23
C CYS A 778 -29.99 2.07 11.46
N THR A 779 -28.73 1.94 11.89
CA THR A 779 -27.54 2.50 11.20
C THR A 779 -27.08 1.67 10.01
N GLN A 780 -27.74 0.54 9.73
CA GLN A 780 -27.40 -0.40 8.64
C GLN A 780 -25.92 -0.88 8.66
N CYS A 781 -25.35 -1.05 9.85
CA CYS A 781 -23.97 -1.51 10.02
C CYS A 781 -23.71 -2.95 9.57
N GLY A 782 -24.77 -3.79 9.47
CA GLY A 782 -24.69 -5.19 9.01
C GLY A 782 -24.37 -6.21 10.10
N LEU A 783 -23.97 -5.83 11.31
CA LEU A 783 -23.60 -6.74 12.40
C LEU A 783 -24.66 -7.81 12.66
N CYS A 784 -25.93 -7.43 12.60
CA CYS A 784 -27.03 -8.36 12.82
C CYS A 784 -27.15 -9.44 11.73
N ILE A 785 -26.65 -9.20 10.51
CA ILE A 785 -26.61 -10.18 9.43
C ILE A 785 -25.51 -11.19 9.75
N ASP A 786 -24.31 -10.71 10.11
CA ASP A 786 -23.15 -11.56 10.42
C ASP A 786 -23.40 -12.46 11.65
N GLU A 787 -24.21 -11.99 12.62
CA GLU A 787 -24.58 -12.71 13.84
C GLU A 787 -25.76 -13.68 13.68
N CYS A 788 -26.39 -13.72 12.51
CA CYS A 788 -27.59 -14.52 12.32
C CYS A 788 -27.26 -15.92 11.76
N ASP A 789 -27.17 -16.91 12.62
CA ASP A 789 -26.92 -18.32 12.23
C ASP A 789 -28.00 -18.92 11.30
N TYR A 790 -29.16 -18.27 11.21
CA TYR A 790 -30.32 -18.74 10.44
C TYR A 790 -30.51 -18.00 9.11
N ASP A 791 -29.59 -17.10 8.77
CA ASP A 791 -29.68 -16.26 7.57
C ASP A 791 -31.07 -15.55 7.41
N ALA A 792 -31.68 -15.22 8.52
CA ALA A 792 -33.03 -14.67 8.60
C ALA A 792 -33.10 -13.15 8.41
N ILE A 793 -31.97 -12.45 8.18
CA ILE A 793 -31.92 -10.99 7.98
C ILE A 793 -31.50 -10.70 6.56
N LYS A 794 -32.39 -10.11 5.80
CA LYS A 794 -32.22 -9.83 4.36
C LYS A 794 -32.18 -8.33 4.11
N LYS A 795 -31.44 -7.95 3.05
CA LYS A 795 -31.48 -6.61 2.50
C LYS A 795 -32.59 -6.53 1.46
N THR A 796 -33.53 -5.59 1.64
CA THR A 796 -34.62 -5.34 0.69
C THR A 796 -34.51 -3.93 0.13
N SER A 797 -35.01 -3.69 -1.09
CA SER A 797 -35.06 -2.34 -1.66
C SER A 797 -35.99 -1.46 -0.82
N SER A 798 -35.56 -0.23 -0.50
CA SER A 798 -36.35 0.68 0.35
C SER A 798 -37.54 1.35 -0.36
N MET A 799 -37.63 1.22 -1.69
CA MET A 799 -38.69 1.85 -2.49
C MET A 799 -39.46 0.83 -3.34
N GLU A 800 -40.52 0.28 -2.80
CA GLU A 800 -41.71 0.02 -3.61
C GLU A 800 -42.38 1.37 -3.91
N ARG A 801 -42.03 2.02 -5.00
CA ARG A 801 -42.90 3.09 -5.51
C ARG A 801 -44.18 2.43 -6.01
N THR A 802 -45.26 2.64 -5.30
CA THR A 802 -46.63 2.46 -5.86
C THR A 802 -46.64 3.14 -7.23
N PRO A 803 -47.04 2.46 -8.32
CA PRO A 803 -47.16 3.10 -9.62
C PRO A 803 -48.08 4.31 -9.46
N SER A 804 -47.57 5.51 -9.70
CA SER A 804 -48.40 6.69 -9.81
C SER A 804 -49.41 6.38 -10.96
N LYS A 805 -50.69 6.26 -10.59
CA LYS A 805 -51.74 6.31 -11.58
C LYS A 805 -51.59 7.60 -12.39
N LEU A 806 -51.29 7.45 -13.67
CA LEU A 806 -51.49 8.48 -14.66
C LEU A 806 -52.93 8.88 -14.72
#